data_0c7a9955d68fdee46af1697ec9f739b8
#
_entry.id   0c7a9955d68fdee46af1697ec9f739b8
#
_cell.length_a   1.000
_cell.length_b   1.000
_cell.length_c   1.000
_cell.angle_alpha   90.00
_cell.angle_beta   90.00
_cell.angle_gamma   90.00
#
_symmetry.space_group_name_H-M   'P 1'
#
loop_
_entity.id
_entity.type
_entity.pdbx_description
1 polymer ?
#
loop_
_entity_poly.entity_id
_entity_poly.type
_entity_poly.pdbx_seq_one_letter_code
_entity_poly.pdbx_strand_id
1 'polypeptide(L)'
;MEIFVDALPALGSAWALILQPIVIGYLIFGVCMGLAIGVFPGLGGIAGLSLLLPFMFGMDPTLGLALMIGMIAVVPTSDTFASILLGIPGSSASQATVLDGFPMAKRGQAARALSAAFASSLFGGLVGAAFLTIFILVARPVVLLFKSPELLMVSIFGLSMVGILAGRIAIKGIVAAGLGLLIGTIGEGPFNGELRMSSYDYPYLTDGLKLVIVGLGIFAVPEIIALLRQDKAISDRQELGGGWILGVKDWWKNKWLSARCSIIGVIVGVIPGLGGSVVDWIAYGHTIQTSRAKSKFGKGDVRGVIGPESSNNAKEGGGLVPTLLFGIPGSGSMAVFIGALALLGNGIDVGPSLLENNLDFTYSIVWLLALANVVGTILCIALSGGIAKLTNIRFALLAPFIFMIISFAAFQSGQNLMDLVALFTIGFLGIMMRRFDWSRPAFLIGFVLANSVENYSNNANQIAGIRFRQGWEAGLDYILSPIVITLIIITILSVVVGLRQAKNILSEGDVPSGKKRAPLVFLMCVIGFILYALWDASSIPDYAATDRVFPVFVASISLIGALILLVQMMFVPETHGLFADRENSDEDQTAQYSLWPTLAWFAFLLVLTALSGFIIALTVFLASFMRYRAQLGWLMTGFYSALGIVFMLFMAWLLNRDFPPGLLQSHFDLPWPFT
;
A
#
# COMPACT_ATOMS: atom_id res chain seq x y z
N MET A 1 19.85 -14.98 28.50
CA MET A 1 21.11 -15.39 27.81
C MET A 1 20.81 -16.37 26.67
N GLU A 2 19.88 -17.31 26.84
CA GLU A 2 19.47 -18.26 25.79
C GLU A 2 18.95 -17.61 24.49
N ILE A 3 18.23 -16.50 24.59
CA ILE A 3 17.65 -15.78 23.44
C ILE A 3 18.75 -15.24 22.48
N PHE A 4 19.89 -14.84 23.01
CA PHE A 4 21.04 -14.41 22.19
C PHE A 4 21.81 -15.59 21.56
N VAL A 5 21.70 -16.78 22.15
CA VAL A 5 22.36 -17.98 21.67
C VAL A 5 21.77 -18.43 20.33
N ASP A 6 20.44 -18.37 20.17
CA ASP A 6 19.76 -18.74 18.92
C ASP A 6 19.82 -17.64 17.83
N ALA A 7 19.88 -16.39 18.24
CA ALA A 7 19.80 -15.27 17.31
C ALA A 7 21.06 -15.08 16.45
N LEU A 8 22.25 -15.28 17.00
CA LEU A 8 23.50 -15.15 16.26
C LEU A 8 23.68 -16.23 15.18
N PRO A 9 23.44 -17.52 15.45
CA PRO A 9 23.42 -18.55 14.42
C PRO A 9 22.38 -18.27 13.34
N ALA A 10 21.12 -17.86 13.72
CA ALA A 10 20.07 -17.53 12.78
C ALA A 10 20.42 -16.32 11.88
N LEU A 11 21.10 -15.32 12.43
CA LEU A 11 21.60 -14.19 11.65
C LEU A 11 22.66 -14.61 10.64
N GLY A 12 23.53 -15.56 11.00
CA GLY A 12 24.58 -16.12 10.14
C GLY A 12 24.01 -17.03 9.05
N SER A 13 23.06 -17.91 9.37
CA SER A 13 22.37 -18.77 8.39
C SER A 13 21.55 -17.94 7.40
N ALA A 14 20.84 -16.92 7.87
CA ALA A 14 20.13 -15.97 7.04
C ALA A 14 21.08 -15.26 6.04
N TRP A 15 22.25 -14.83 6.50
CA TRP A 15 23.27 -14.22 5.64
C TRP A 15 23.73 -15.17 4.54
N ALA A 16 24.02 -16.42 4.88
CA ALA A 16 24.43 -17.44 3.91
C ALA A 16 23.32 -17.74 2.88
N LEU A 17 22.06 -17.74 3.32
CA LEU A 17 20.89 -17.97 2.47
C LEU A 17 20.73 -16.85 1.42
N ILE A 18 20.84 -15.58 1.82
CA ILE A 18 20.64 -14.47 0.90
C ILE A 18 21.79 -14.27 -0.09
N LEU A 19 22.99 -14.78 0.21
CA LEU A 19 24.14 -14.69 -0.69
C LEU A 19 24.07 -15.68 -1.86
N GLN A 20 23.09 -16.57 -1.91
CA GLN A 20 22.89 -17.42 -3.06
C GLN A 20 22.63 -16.58 -4.32
N PRO A 21 23.29 -16.87 -5.46
CA PRO A 21 23.19 -16.05 -6.68
C PRO A 21 21.74 -15.87 -7.18
N ILE A 22 20.91 -16.89 -7.01
CA ILE A 22 19.51 -16.83 -7.40
C ILE A 22 18.71 -15.83 -6.53
N VAL A 23 18.94 -15.83 -5.21
CA VAL A 23 18.28 -14.90 -4.27
C VAL A 23 18.69 -13.45 -4.57
N ILE A 24 19.99 -13.23 -4.82
CA ILE A 24 20.51 -11.91 -5.23
C ILE A 24 19.87 -11.49 -6.56
N GLY A 25 19.71 -12.41 -7.52
CA GLY A 25 19.04 -12.14 -8.79
C GLY A 25 17.61 -11.65 -8.59
N TYR A 26 16.82 -12.32 -7.75
CA TYR A 26 15.45 -11.90 -7.43
C TYR A 26 15.41 -10.59 -6.64
N LEU A 27 16.36 -10.36 -5.73
CA LEU A 27 16.49 -9.09 -5.03
C LEU A 27 16.74 -7.93 -6.02
N ILE A 28 17.70 -8.08 -6.93
CA ILE A 28 18.01 -7.07 -7.96
C ILE A 28 16.80 -6.84 -8.86
N PHE A 29 16.09 -7.89 -9.24
CA PHE A 29 14.87 -7.78 -10.04
C PHE A 29 13.78 -7.01 -9.28
N GLY A 30 13.56 -7.29 -7.99
CA GLY A 30 12.66 -6.53 -7.13
C GLY A 30 13.05 -5.06 -7.01
N VAL A 31 14.34 -4.77 -6.84
CA VAL A 31 14.89 -3.41 -6.82
C VAL A 31 14.63 -2.69 -8.16
N CYS A 32 14.85 -3.34 -9.29
CA CYS A 32 14.58 -2.75 -10.61
C CYS A 32 13.09 -2.45 -10.80
N MET A 33 12.21 -3.37 -10.39
CA MET A 33 10.76 -3.17 -10.42
C MET A 33 10.33 -2.01 -9.51
N GLY A 34 10.84 -1.96 -8.28
CA GLY A 34 10.56 -0.89 -7.34
C GLY A 34 11.08 0.46 -7.83
N LEU A 35 12.26 0.49 -8.45
CA LEU A 35 12.80 1.69 -9.07
C LEU A 35 11.88 2.18 -10.21
N ALA A 36 11.45 1.28 -11.08
CA ALA A 36 10.53 1.62 -12.17
C ALA A 36 9.22 2.21 -11.65
N ILE A 37 8.64 1.62 -10.60
CA ILE A 37 7.37 2.07 -10.01
C ILE A 37 7.54 3.39 -9.26
N GLY A 38 8.60 3.55 -8.46
CA GLY A 38 8.81 4.77 -7.67
C GLY A 38 9.08 6.02 -8.51
N VAL A 39 9.63 5.85 -9.72
CA VAL A 39 9.82 6.98 -10.66
C VAL A 39 8.49 7.56 -11.14
N PHE A 40 7.42 6.76 -11.19
CA PHE A 40 6.10 7.23 -11.60
C PHE A 40 5.34 7.84 -10.44
N PRO A 41 4.99 9.15 -10.51
CA PRO A 41 4.25 9.81 -9.44
C PRO A 41 2.94 9.08 -9.12
N GLY A 42 2.67 8.88 -7.84
CA GLY A 42 1.40 8.33 -7.36
C GLY A 42 1.26 6.81 -7.38
N LEU A 43 2.10 6.05 -8.10
CA LEU A 43 1.98 4.57 -8.08
C LEU A 43 2.41 3.97 -6.74
N GLY A 44 3.49 4.45 -6.14
CA GLY A 44 3.93 4.05 -4.80
C GLY A 44 4.10 2.54 -4.55
N GLY A 45 4.57 2.19 -3.35
CA GLY A 45 4.86 0.80 -2.98
C GLY A 45 3.65 -0.13 -2.94
N ILE A 46 2.46 0.39 -2.60
CA ILE A 46 1.24 -0.43 -2.50
C ILE A 46 0.85 -0.98 -3.87
N ALA A 47 0.76 -0.10 -4.88
CA ALA A 47 0.43 -0.52 -6.25
C ALA A 47 1.51 -1.46 -6.81
N GLY A 48 2.78 -1.17 -6.54
CA GLY A 48 3.90 -2.01 -6.95
C GLY A 48 3.85 -3.42 -6.40
N LEU A 49 3.70 -3.54 -5.10
CA LEU A 49 3.58 -4.85 -4.46
C LEU A 49 2.33 -5.61 -4.93
N SER A 50 1.21 -4.90 -5.11
CA SER A 50 -0.01 -5.53 -5.63
C SER A 50 0.18 -6.10 -7.04
N LEU A 51 1.01 -5.47 -7.88
CA LEU A 51 1.38 -6.00 -9.20
C LEU A 51 2.22 -7.28 -9.12
N LEU A 52 2.99 -7.47 -8.05
CA LEU A 52 3.80 -8.68 -7.85
C LEU A 52 3.00 -9.86 -7.30
N LEU A 53 1.90 -9.62 -6.57
CA LEU A 53 1.15 -10.66 -5.88
C LEU A 53 0.81 -11.91 -6.74
N PRO A 54 0.34 -11.78 -8.00
CA PRO A 54 0.00 -12.94 -8.81
C PRO A 54 1.18 -13.85 -9.11
N PHE A 55 2.40 -13.29 -9.11
CA PHE A 55 3.62 -14.02 -9.40
C PHE A 55 4.22 -14.71 -8.16
N MET A 56 3.69 -14.36 -6.97
CA MET A 56 4.14 -14.95 -5.71
C MET A 56 3.58 -16.36 -5.50
N PHE A 57 2.44 -16.69 -6.11
CA PHE A 57 1.78 -17.97 -5.90
C PHE A 57 2.64 -19.14 -6.37
N GLY A 58 2.97 -20.03 -5.44
CA GLY A 58 3.82 -21.21 -5.69
C GLY A 58 5.32 -20.90 -5.87
N MET A 59 5.75 -19.66 -5.61
CA MET A 59 7.17 -19.29 -5.61
C MET A 59 7.84 -19.77 -4.31
N ASP A 60 9.14 -20.10 -4.41
CA ASP A 60 9.93 -20.36 -3.21
C ASP A 60 9.87 -19.15 -2.27
N PRO A 61 9.60 -19.36 -0.96
CA PRO A 61 9.42 -18.26 -0.01
C PRO A 61 10.60 -17.30 0.07
N THR A 62 11.83 -17.79 -0.03
CA THR A 62 13.03 -16.96 0.03
C THR A 62 13.16 -16.06 -1.20
N LEU A 63 12.84 -16.60 -2.38
CA LEU A 63 12.87 -15.86 -3.64
C LEU A 63 11.78 -14.80 -3.67
N GLY A 64 10.56 -15.17 -3.24
CA GLY A 64 9.44 -14.24 -3.12
C GLY A 64 9.75 -13.11 -2.12
N LEU A 65 10.34 -13.45 -1.00
CA LEU A 65 10.78 -12.48 0.01
C LEU A 65 11.81 -11.49 -0.57
N ALA A 66 12.84 -12.01 -1.27
CA ALA A 66 13.88 -11.18 -1.88
C ALA A 66 13.30 -10.20 -2.89
N LEU A 67 12.35 -10.64 -3.71
CA LEU A 67 11.64 -9.84 -4.69
C LEU A 67 10.84 -8.71 -4.02
N MET A 68 10.05 -9.02 -2.99
CA MET A 68 9.21 -8.05 -2.28
C MET A 68 10.02 -7.03 -1.50
N ILE A 69 10.99 -7.48 -0.72
CA ILE A 69 11.83 -6.59 0.08
C ILE A 69 12.68 -5.69 -0.82
N GLY A 70 13.18 -6.23 -1.95
CA GLY A 70 13.88 -5.44 -2.97
C GLY A 70 13.03 -4.28 -3.46
N MET A 71 11.74 -4.53 -3.73
CA MET A 71 10.81 -3.49 -4.14
C MET A 71 10.50 -2.50 -3.01
N ILE A 72 10.12 -2.98 -1.82
CA ILE A 72 9.76 -2.12 -0.67
C ILE A 72 10.89 -1.15 -0.33
N ALA A 73 12.13 -1.64 -0.29
CA ALA A 73 13.28 -0.86 0.13
C ALA A 73 13.64 0.27 -0.85
N VAL A 74 13.42 0.07 -2.15
CA VAL A 74 13.87 1.02 -3.17
C VAL A 74 12.81 2.05 -3.55
N VAL A 75 11.52 1.76 -3.42
CA VAL A 75 10.44 2.71 -3.75
C VAL A 75 10.62 4.05 -3.03
N PRO A 76 10.90 4.12 -1.71
CA PRO A 76 11.14 5.38 -1.02
C PRO A 76 12.37 6.15 -1.51
N THR A 77 13.35 5.47 -2.11
CA THR A 77 14.53 6.11 -2.71
C THR A 77 14.24 6.58 -4.13
N SER A 78 13.47 5.82 -4.90
CA SER A 78 13.20 6.15 -6.31
C SER A 78 12.09 7.19 -6.50
N ASP A 79 11.16 7.32 -5.56
CA ASP A 79 10.11 8.35 -5.59
C ASP A 79 10.67 9.80 -5.46
N THR A 80 11.90 9.92 -4.98
CA THR A 80 12.69 11.16 -4.95
C THR A 80 12.91 11.75 -6.34
N PHE A 81 13.00 10.92 -7.41
CA PHE A 81 13.12 11.44 -8.77
C PHE A 81 11.91 12.31 -9.15
N ALA A 82 10.71 11.84 -8.87
CA ALA A 82 9.50 12.61 -9.12
C ALA A 82 9.48 13.90 -8.28
N SER A 83 9.82 13.81 -7.01
CA SER A 83 9.80 14.93 -6.07
C SER A 83 10.80 16.04 -6.45
N ILE A 84 12.02 15.66 -6.85
CA ILE A 84 13.08 16.63 -7.18
C ILE A 84 13.00 17.10 -8.63
N LEU A 85 12.77 16.21 -9.60
CA LEU A 85 12.82 16.56 -11.02
C LEU A 85 11.50 17.15 -11.52
N LEU A 86 10.36 16.68 -10.98
CA LEU A 86 9.04 17.05 -11.48
C LEU A 86 8.32 18.05 -10.57
N GLY A 87 8.74 18.18 -9.31
CA GLY A 87 8.03 18.97 -8.32
C GLY A 87 6.68 18.38 -7.91
N ILE A 88 6.50 17.08 -8.15
CA ILE A 88 5.31 16.30 -7.81
C ILE A 88 5.74 15.19 -6.86
N PRO A 89 5.09 14.99 -5.71
CA PRO A 89 5.45 13.89 -4.82
C PRO A 89 5.38 12.54 -5.54
N GLY A 90 6.46 11.76 -5.50
CA GLY A 90 6.46 10.42 -6.07
C GLY A 90 5.56 9.46 -5.28
N SER A 91 5.55 9.62 -3.95
CA SER A 91 4.65 8.95 -3.02
C SER A 91 4.14 9.90 -1.94
N SER A 92 3.25 9.43 -1.07
CA SER A 92 2.82 10.20 0.10
C SER A 92 3.94 10.52 1.09
N ALA A 93 5.07 9.81 1.00
CA ALA A 93 6.21 9.96 1.91
C ALA A 93 7.33 10.86 1.37
N SER A 94 7.17 11.44 0.20
CA SER A 94 8.16 12.33 -0.42
C SER A 94 7.63 13.74 -0.69
N GLN A 95 6.53 14.12 -0.02
CA GLN A 95 5.87 15.42 -0.19
C GLN A 95 6.75 16.58 0.29
N ALA A 96 7.36 16.44 1.46
CA ALA A 96 8.20 17.49 2.04
C ALA A 96 9.50 17.70 1.25
N THR A 97 10.04 16.65 0.63
CA THR A 97 11.23 16.73 -0.23
C THR A 97 11.02 17.66 -1.42
N VAL A 98 9.80 17.76 -1.94
CA VAL A 98 9.45 18.68 -3.06
C VAL A 98 9.77 20.13 -2.72
N LEU A 99 9.54 20.57 -1.48
CA LEU A 99 9.64 21.98 -1.07
C LEU A 99 11.03 22.58 -1.30
N ASP A 100 12.08 21.81 -1.10
CA ASP A 100 13.45 22.26 -1.30
C ASP A 100 14.15 21.56 -2.48
N GLY A 101 13.81 20.31 -2.77
CA GLY A 101 14.42 19.54 -3.85
C GLY A 101 14.11 20.10 -5.22
N PHE A 102 12.85 20.42 -5.52
CA PHE A 102 12.45 20.99 -6.79
C PHE A 102 13.00 22.41 -7.04
N PRO A 103 13.00 23.36 -6.07
CA PRO A 103 13.70 24.60 -6.22
C PRO A 103 15.21 24.46 -6.47
N MET A 104 15.88 23.44 -5.92
CA MET A 104 17.27 23.12 -6.25
C MET A 104 17.41 22.68 -7.71
N ALA A 105 16.53 21.79 -8.18
CA ALA A 105 16.54 21.32 -9.56
C ALA A 105 16.31 22.47 -10.55
N LYS A 106 15.36 23.38 -10.29
CA LYS A 106 15.15 24.60 -11.10
C LYS A 106 16.36 25.51 -11.20
N ARG A 107 17.30 25.43 -10.24
CA ARG A 107 18.58 26.18 -10.28
C ARG A 107 19.71 25.39 -10.95
N GLY A 108 19.41 24.27 -11.63
CA GLY A 108 20.43 23.41 -12.25
C GLY A 108 21.24 22.58 -11.25
N GLN A 109 20.75 22.40 -10.02
CA GLN A 109 21.39 21.62 -8.95
C GLN A 109 20.67 20.28 -8.70
N ALA A 110 19.99 19.73 -9.70
CA ALA A 110 19.24 18.47 -9.56
C ALA A 110 20.16 17.30 -9.13
N ALA A 111 21.32 17.15 -9.75
CA ALA A 111 22.31 16.13 -9.38
C ALA A 111 22.79 16.25 -7.91
N ARG A 112 22.96 17.48 -7.42
CA ARG A 112 23.32 17.75 -6.02
C ARG A 112 22.18 17.35 -5.06
N ALA A 113 20.94 17.68 -5.40
CA ALA A 113 19.77 17.34 -4.60
C ALA A 113 19.55 15.83 -4.56
N LEU A 114 19.59 15.15 -5.74
CA LEU A 114 19.45 13.69 -5.85
C LEU A 114 20.54 12.93 -5.10
N SER A 115 21.80 13.35 -5.23
CA SER A 115 22.89 12.64 -4.51
C SER A 115 22.84 12.83 -3.00
N ALA A 116 22.41 13.99 -2.51
CA ALA A 116 22.16 14.21 -1.09
C ALA A 116 20.98 13.36 -0.60
N ALA A 117 19.91 13.28 -1.39
CA ALA A 117 18.74 12.43 -1.11
C ALA A 117 19.14 10.96 -1.03
N PHE A 118 19.80 10.42 -2.06
CA PHE A 118 20.20 9.00 -2.11
C PHE A 118 21.16 8.60 -0.98
N ALA A 119 22.11 9.47 -0.64
CA ALA A 119 23.00 9.24 0.52
C ALA A 119 22.21 9.21 1.84
N SER A 120 21.20 10.09 1.96
CA SER A 120 20.31 10.16 3.13
C SER A 120 19.39 8.95 3.23
N SER A 121 18.82 8.53 2.10
CA SER A 121 17.94 7.36 1.98
C SER A 121 18.71 6.07 2.30
N LEU A 122 19.94 5.91 1.76
CA LEU A 122 20.80 4.77 2.08
C LEU A 122 21.07 4.70 3.59
N PHE A 123 21.50 5.82 4.17
CA PHE A 123 21.78 5.86 5.61
C PHE A 123 20.54 5.54 6.43
N GLY A 124 19.40 6.15 6.08
CA GLY A 124 18.11 5.88 6.74
C GLY A 124 17.70 4.42 6.65
N GLY A 125 17.80 3.81 5.47
CA GLY A 125 17.46 2.40 5.26
C GLY A 125 18.34 1.44 6.06
N LEU A 126 19.66 1.71 6.14
CA LEU A 126 20.58 0.93 6.99
C LEU A 126 20.29 1.10 8.48
N VAL A 127 19.98 2.32 8.93
CA VAL A 127 19.53 2.56 10.32
C VAL A 127 18.23 1.81 10.61
N GLY A 128 17.28 1.81 9.67
CA GLY A 128 16.04 1.06 9.79
C GLY A 128 16.25 -0.45 9.91
N ALA A 129 17.13 -1.02 9.09
CA ALA A 129 17.49 -2.44 9.15
C ALA A 129 18.20 -2.80 10.46
N ALA A 130 19.16 -1.97 10.91
CA ALA A 130 19.85 -2.17 12.18
C ALA A 130 18.89 -2.10 13.37
N PHE A 131 17.94 -1.14 13.36
CA PHE A 131 16.91 -1.04 14.39
C PHE A 131 16.01 -2.26 14.41
N LEU A 132 15.57 -2.72 13.24
CA LEU A 132 14.72 -3.93 13.12
C LEU A 132 15.45 -5.14 13.72
N THR A 133 16.76 -5.32 13.47
CA THR A 133 17.58 -6.38 14.08
C THR A 133 17.55 -6.32 15.60
N ILE A 134 17.83 -5.14 16.16
CA ILE A 134 17.84 -4.95 17.62
C ILE A 134 16.44 -5.19 18.20
N PHE A 135 15.42 -4.72 17.51
CA PHE A 135 14.04 -4.83 18.00
C PHE A 135 13.56 -6.29 17.99
N ILE A 136 13.86 -7.07 16.97
CA ILE A 136 13.56 -8.52 16.93
C ILE A 136 14.20 -9.21 18.15
N LEU A 137 15.46 -8.91 18.46
CA LEU A 137 16.16 -9.48 19.61
C LEU A 137 15.47 -9.17 20.94
N VAL A 138 15.09 -7.89 21.13
CA VAL A 138 14.53 -7.40 22.42
C VAL A 138 13.05 -7.77 22.56
N ALA A 139 12.28 -7.68 21.49
CA ALA A 139 10.82 -7.87 21.52
C ALA A 139 10.39 -9.35 21.46
N ARG A 140 11.20 -10.25 20.88
CA ARG A 140 10.85 -11.67 20.73
C ARG A 140 10.31 -12.30 22.02
N PRO A 141 10.96 -12.20 23.19
CA PRO A 141 10.46 -12.81 24.43
C PRO A 141 9.13 -12.21 24.88
N VAL A 142 8.88 -10.94 24.60
CA VAL A 142 7.62 -10.26 24.96
C VAL A 142 6.50 -10.70 24.03
N VAL A 143 6.78 -10.78 22.73
CA VAL A 143 5.79 -11.17 21.70
C VAL A 143 5.31 -12.61 21.90
N LEU A 144 6.21 -13.52 22.29
CA LEU A 144 5.87 -14.92 22.57
C LEU A 144 4.96 -15.12 23.80
N LEU A 145 4.78 -14.09 24.62
CA LEU A 145 3.80 -14.10 25.73
C LEU A 145 2.37 -13.77 25.27
N PHE A 146 2.21 -13.27 24.04
CA PHE A 146 0.91 -12.86 23.54
C PHE A 146 0.06 -14.07 23.15
N LYS A 147 -1.14 -14.11 23.69
CA LYS A 147 -2.19 -15.09 23.38
C LYS A 147 -3.26 -14.42 22.52
N SER A 148 -4.33 -15.13 22.17
CA SER A 148 -5.40 -14.60 21.32
C SER A 148 -6.02 -13.29 21.79
N PRO A 149 -6.29 -13.06 23.11
CA PRO A 149 -6.82 -11.77 23.56
C PRO A 149 -5.85 -10.61 23.36
N GLU A 150 -4.55 -10.82 23.60
CA GLU A 150 -3.51 -9.80 23.39
C GLU A 150 -3.37 -9.48 21.90
N LEU A 151 -3.32 -10.50 21.02
CA LEU A 151 -3.23 -10.31 19.58
C LEU A 151 -4.47 -9.62 18.99
N LEU A 152 -5.66 -9.94 19.52
CA LEU A 152 -6.89 -9.23 19.19
C LEU A 152 -6.79 -7.75 19.55
N MET A 153 -6.34 -7.44 20.78
CA MET A 153 -6.22 -6.05 21.23
C MET A 153 -5.16 -5.25 20.49
N VAL A 154 -4.03 -5.87 20.12
CA VAL A 154 -3.01 -5.24 19.28
C VAL A 154 -3.57 -4.97 17.87
N SER A 155 -4.38 -5.88 17.32
CA SER A 155 -5.05 -5.69 16.03
C SER A 155 -6.07 -4.55 16.08
N ILE A 156 -6.87 -4.46 17.15
CA ILE A 156 -7.82 -3.36 17.37
C ILE A 156 -7.07 -2.03 17.55
N PHE A 157 -5.95 -2.03 18.27
CA PHE A 157 -5.08 -0.85 18.40
C PHE A 157 -4.56 -0.41 17.02
N GLY A 158 -4.02 -1.34 16.21
CA GLY A 158 -3.54 -1.06 14.86
C GLY A 158 -4.63 -0.47 13.97
N LEU A 159 -5.82 -1.08 13.94
CA LEU A 159 -6.98 -0.60 13.17
C LEU A 159 -7.43 0.79 13.63
N SER A 160 -7.49 1.04 14.93
CA SER A 160 -7.90 2.34 15.47
C SER A 160 -6.92 3.45 15.11
N MET A 161 -5.62 3.17 15.20
CA MET A 161 -4.57 4.11 14.80
C MET A 161 -4.63 4.43 13.32
N VAL A 162 -4.74 3.41 12.46
CA VAL A 162 -4.87 3.59 11.02
C VAL A 162 -6.12 4.38 10.66
N GLY A 163 -7.27 4.05 11.25
CA GLY A 163 -8.53 4.76 11.00
C GLY A 163 -8.44 6.25 11.34
N ILE A 164 -7.76 6.61 12.43
CA ILE A 164 -7.67 7.99 12.89
C ILE A 164 -6.57 8.78 12.17
N LEU A 165 -5.41 8.17 11.95
CA LEU A 165 -4.22 8.88 11.46
C LEU A 165 -4.06 8.87 9.95
N ALA A 166 -4.67 7.90 9.25
CA ALA A 166 -4.53 7.75 7.81
C ALA A 166 -5.38 8.73 6.96
N GLY A 167 -6.13 9.64 7.58
CA GLY A 167 -6.98 10.61 6.88
C GLY A 167 -7.13 11.94 7.61
N ARG A 168 -7.53 12.97 6.88
CA ARG A 168 -7.81 14.31 7.46
C ARG A 168 -9.02 14.27 8.41
N ILE A 169 -9.95 13.34 8.19
CA ILE A 169 -11.18 13.19 8.97
C ILE A 169 -11.21 11.78 9.56
N ALA A 170 -10.93 11.67 10.84
CA ALA A 170 -10.82 10.42 11.56
C ALA A 170 -12.02 9.48 11.36
N ILE A 171 -13.24 10.01 11.39
CA ILE A 171 -14.46 9.20 11.25
C ILE A 171 -14.58 8.55 9.87
N LYS A 172 -14.14 9.23 8.78
CA LYS A 172 -14.06 8.63 7.43
C LYS A 172 -13.04 7.49 7.41
N GLY A 173 -11.92 7.63 8.13
CA GLY A 173 -10.90 6.60 8.25
C GLY A 173 -11.39 5.36 8.99
N ILE A 174 -12.11 5.55 10.12
CA ILE A 174 -12.70 4.45 10.90
C ILE A 174 -13.75 3.70 10.06
N VAL A 175 -14.65 4.42 9.38
CA VAL A 175 -15.67 3.79 8.50
C VAL A 175 -15.00 3.08 7.32
N ALA A 176 -13.92 3.64 6.76
CA ALA A 176 -13.15 3.00 5.70
C ALA A 176 -12.49 1.69 6.17
N ALA A 177 -11.91 1.67 7.37
CA ALA A 177 -11.34 0.46 7.97
C ALA A 177 -12.43 -0.60 8.22
N GLY A 178 -13.59 -0.19 8.75
CA GLY A 178 -14.75 -1.06 8.94
C GLY A 178 -15.30 -1.62 7.62
N LEU A 179 -15.36 -0.79 6.56
CA LEU A 179 -15.75 -1.24 5.22
C LEU A 179 -14.74 -2.26 4.67
N GLY A 180 -13.45 -2.05 4.89
CA GLY A 180 -12.40 -3.02 4.54
C GLY A 180 -12.56 -4.34 5.27
N LEU A 181 -12.79 -4.30 6.59
CA LEU A 181 -13.09 -5.49 7.40
C LEU A 181 -14.30 -6.25 6.84
N LEU A 182 -15.43 -5.57 6.55
CA LEU A 182 -16.62 -6.19 6.01
C LEU A 182 -16.40 -6.84 4.65
N ILE A 183 -15.71 -6.16 3.76
CA ILE A 183 -15.38 -6.73 2.45
C ILE A 183 -14.42 -7.93 2.60
N GLY A 184 -13.56 -7.93 3.62
CA GLY A 184 -12.69 -9.05 3.96
C GLY A 184 -13.43 -10.26 4.54
N THR A 185 -14.68 -10.11 5.00
CA THR A 185 -15.50 -11.24 5.46
C THR A 185 -16.37 -11.87 4.37
N ILE A 186 -16.31 -11.37 3.13
CA ILE A 186 -17.03 -11.96 1.99
C ILE A 186 -16.49 -13.37 1.74
N GLY A 187 -17.38 -14.36 1.51
CA GLY A 187 -17.01 -15.74 1.22
C GLY A 187 -17.34 -16.70 2.36
N GLU A 188 -16.67 -17.82 2.39
CA GLU A 188 -16.86 -18.83 3.43
C GLU A 188 -16.40 -18.35 4.81
N GLY A 189 -17.24 -18.53 5.82
CA GLY A 189 -16.88 -18.31 7.22
C GLY A 189 -15.83 -19.32 7.70
N PRO A 190 -14.81 -18.89 8.48
CA PRO A 190 -13.64 -19.72 8.77
C PRO A 190 -13.92 -20.88 9.76
N PHE A 191 -15.11 -20.95 10.36
CA PHE A 191 -15.41 -21.94 11.41
C PHE A 191 -16.47 -22.98 11.01
N ASN A 192 -17.56 -22.55 10.39
CA ASN A 192 -18.65 -23.43 10.00
C ASN A 192 -18.86 -23.49 8.47
N GLY A 193 -18.11 -22.70 7.70
CA GLY A 193 -18.20 -22.68 6.25
C GLY A 193 -19.47 -21.99 5.72
N GLU A 194 -20.16 -21.18 6.54
CA GLU A 194 -21.34 -20.45 6.08
C GLU A 194 -20.97 -19.34 5.12
N LEU A 195 -21.70 -19.24 4.03
CA LEU A 195 -21.47 -18.23 3.01
C LEU A 195 -21.96 -16.85 3.47
N ARG A 196 -21.15 -15.84 3.25
CA ARG A 196 -21.40 -14.44 3.60
C ARG A 196 -21.34 -13.57 2.36
N MET A 197 -22.40 -12.84 2.08
CA MET A 197 -22.51 -11.95 0.90
C MET A 197 -22.15 -12.68 -0.41
N SER A 198 -22.34 -13.99 -0.45
CA SER A 198 -22.08 -14.89 -1.58
C SER A 198 -23.12 -15.98 -1.64
N SER A 199 -23.17 -16.75 -2.74
CA SER A 199 -24.12 -17.84 -2.94
C SER A 199 -23.48 -18.98 -3.72
N TYR A 200 -23.88 -20.21 -3.43
CA TYR A 200 -23.46 -21.37 -4.21
C TYR A 200 -23.91 -21.34 -5.67
N ASP A 201 -24.98 -20.59 -5.97
CA ASP A 201 -25.44 -20.36 -7.35
C ASP A 201 -24.48 -19.48 -8.15
N TYR A 202 -23.68 -18.64 -7.45
CA TYR A 202 -22.67 -17.76 -8.02
C TYR A 202 -21.34 -17.91 -7.27
N PRO A 203 -20.57 -18.98 -7.55
CA PRO A 203 -19.45 -19.41 -6.71
C PRO A 203 -18.24 -18.50 -6.74
N TYR A 204 -18.24 -17.42 -7.54
CA TYR A 204 -17.09 -16.53 -7.65
C TYR A 204 -16.64 -15.92 -6.32
N LEU A 205 -17.58 -15.58 -5.45
CA LEU A 205 -17.28 -14.94 -4.16
C LEU A 205 -17.16 -15.92 -2.99
N THR A 206 -17.29 -17.23 -3.20
CA THR A 206 -17.17 -18.22 -2.12
C THR A 206 -15.80 -18.18 -1.42
N ASP A 207 -14.73 -18.01 -2.19
CA ASP A 207 -13.35 -17.83 -1.66
C ASP A 207 -13.04 -16.36 -1.26
N GLY A 208 -14.03 -15.48 -1.25
CA GLY A 208 -13.85 -14.07 -1.02
C GLY A 208 -13.12 -13.33 -2.14
N LEU A 209 -12.88 -12.03 -1.94
CA LEU A 209 -12.13 -11.21 -2.89
C LEU A 209 -10.62 -11.42 -2.69
N LYS A 210 -9.91 -11.61 -3.79
CA LYS A 210 -8.44 -11.77 -3.75
C LYS A 210 -7.75 -10.42 -3.45
N LEU A 211 -6.75 -10.46 -2.58
CA LEU A 211 -5.98 -9.26 -2.18
C LEU A 211 -5.39 -8.49 -3.37
N VAL A 212 -4.96 -9.20 -4.41
CA VAL A 212 -4.45 -8.61 -5.67
C VAL A 212 -5.46 -7.65 -6.26
N ILE A 213 -6.71 -8.09 -6.40
CA ILE A 213 -7.81 -7.32 -7.00
C ILE A 213 -8.12 -6.09 -6.15
N VAL A 214 -8.18 -6.27 -4.83
CA VAL A 214 -8.45 -5.19 -3.89
C VAL A 214 -7.31 -4.16 -3.89
N GLY A 215 -6.05 -4.62 -3.82
CA GLY A 215 -4.87 -3.75 -3.84
C GLY A 215 -4.76 -2.95 -5.13
N LEU A 216 -4.85 -3.60 -6.29
CA LEU A 216 -4.79 -2.94 -7.60
C LEU A 216 -5.99 -2.00 -7.81
N GLY A 217 -7.20 -2.43 -7.45
CA GLY A 217 -8.42 -1.63 -7.59
C GLY A 217 -8.36 -0.37 -6.75
N ILE A 218 -8.03 -0.47 -5.46
CA ILE A 218 -8.04 0.68 -4.54
C ILE A 218 -6.89 1.66 -4.78
N PHE A 219 -5.72 1.19 -5.25
CA PHE A 219 -4.54 2.05 -5.39
C PHE A 219 -4.11 2.29 -6.83
N ALA A 220 -3.90 1.24 -7.63
CA ALA A 220 -3.34 1.41 -8.97
C ALA A 220 -4.34 2.08 -9.94
N VAL A 221 -5.56 1.58 -10.00
CA VAL A 221 -6.59 2.09 -10.93
C VAL A 221 -6.87 3.59 -10.71
N PRO A 222 -7.13 4.09 -9.48
CA PRO A 222 -7.35 5.50 -9.25
C PRO A 222 -6.18 6.42 -9.63
N GLU A 223 -4.95 5.97 -9.39
CA GLU A 223 -3.77 6.78 -9.72
C GLU A 223 -3.57 6.87 -11.24
N ILE A 224 -3.73 5.76 -11.97
CA ILE A 224 -3.59 5.74 -13.42
C ILE A 224 -4.68 6.61 -14.07
N ILE A 225 -5.92 6.49 -13.61
CA ILE A 225 -7.02 7.33 -14.11
C ILE A 225 -6.73 8.81 -13.87
N ALA A 226 -6.21 9.18 -12.69
CA ALA A 226 -5.89 10.56 -12.38
C ALA A 226 -4.75 11.11 -13.25
N LEU A 227 -3.68 10.36 -13.44
CA LEU A 227 -2.56 10.75 -14.29
C LEU A 227 -2.97 10.85 -15.76
N LEU A 228 -3.83 9.94 -16.24
CA LEU A 228 -4.39 10.01 -17.59
C LEU A 228 -5.27 11.24 -17.83
N ARG A 229 -5.99 11.70 -16.82
CA ARG A 229 -6.81 12.93 -16.93
C ARG A 229 -5.96 14.17 -17.11
N GLN A 230 -4.79 14.24 -16.49
CA GLN A 230 -3.89 15.37 -16.58
C GLN A 230 -3.18 15.46 -17.94
N ASP A 231 -2.84 14.34 -18.56
CA ASP A 231 -2.17 14.18 -19.88
C ASP A 231 -1.06 15.20 -20.15
N LYS A 232 -0.35 15.62 -19.13
CA LYS A 232 0.80 16.50 -19.26
C LYS A 232 2.05 15.67 -19.49
N ALA A 233 3.00 16.16 -20.28
CA ALA A 233 4.37 15.69 -20.18
C ALA A 233 4.80 15.86 -18.71
N ILE A 234 5.43 14.85 -18.18
CA ILE A 234 5.70 14.79 -16.73
C ILE A 234 6.63 15.95 -16.32
N SER A 235 7.45 16.51 -17.22
CA SER A 235 8.29 17.69 -16.94
C SER A 235 8.67 18.47 -18.20
N ASP A 236 8.97 19.78 -18.03
CA ASP A 236 9.85 20.54 -18.94
C ASP A 236 11.29 20.01 -18.77
N ARG A 237 12.03 19.95 -19.86
CA ARG A 237 13.42 19.44 -19.88
C ARG A 237 14.25 20.08 -18.79
N GLN A 238 14.54 19.36 -17.72
CA GLN A 238 15.51 19.76 -16.72
C GLN A 238 16.81 18.95 -16.93
N GLU A 239 17.89 19.65 -17.19
CA GLU A 239 19.22 19.03 -17.19
C GLU A 239 19.61 18.71 -15.74
N LEU A 240 20.16 17.51 -15.50
CA LEU A 240 20.60 17.09 -14.16
C LEU A 240 21.65 18.05 -13.58
N GLY A 241 22.42 18.70 -14.44
CA GLY A 241 23.55 19.53 -14.02
C GLY A 241 24.68 18.73 -13.37
N GLY A 242 25.62 19.45 -12.76
CA GLY A 242 26.72 18.85 -12.00
C GLY A 242 26.43 18.83 -10.49
N GLY A 243 27.35 18.24 -9.72
CA GLY A 243 27.31 18.37 -8.25
C GLY A 243 27.03 17.07 -7.48
N TRP A 244 27.13 15.90 -8.10
CA TRP A 244 26.97 14.59 -7.43
C TRP A 244 27.83 14.46 -6.16
N ILE A 245 29.12 14.77 -6.25
CA ILE A 245 30.04 14.72 -5.10
C ILE A 245 29.67 15.77 -4.05
N LEU A 246 29.17 16.93 -4.49
CA LEU A 246 28.79 18.00 -3.57
C LEU A 246 27.60 17.62 -2.71
N GLY A 247 26.58 16.95 -3.27
CA GLY A 247 25.42 16.48 -2.50
C GLY A 247 25.81 15.42 -1.44
N VAL A 248 26.71 14.50 -1.78
CA VAL A 248 27.26 13.53 -0.80
C VAL A 248 28.05 14.27 0.30
N LYS A 249 28.85 15.29 -0.07
CA LYS A 249 29.56 16.13 0.93
C LYS A 249 28.59 16.91 1.81
N ASP A 250 27.50 17.41 1.26
CA ASP A 250 26.45 18.09 2.03
C ASP A 250 25.78 17.15 3.02
N TRP A 251 25.46 15.91 2.60
CA TRP A 251 24.97 14.87 3.51
C TRP A 251 25.99 14.58 4.62
N TRP A 252 27.27 14.41 4.30
CA TRP A 252 28.29 14.12 5.30
C TRP A 252 28.43 15.22 6.35
N LYS A 253 28.31 16.50 5.92
CA LYS A 253 28.32 17.65 6.84
C LYS A 253 27.07 17.64 7.77
N ASN A 254 25.96 17.08 7.30
CA ASN A 254 24.69 17.02 8.02
C ASN A 254 24.35 15.62 8.53
N LYS A 255 25.31 14.70 8.66
CA LYS A 255 25.10 13.30 9.07
C LYS A 255 24.34 13.17 10.39
N TRP A 256 24.55 14.07 11.34
CA TRP A 256 23.81 14.07 12.62
C TRP A 256 22.35 14.48 12.47
N LEU A 257 22.03 15.31 11.50
CA LEU A 257 20.65 15.59 11.12
C LEU A 257 20.02 14.33 10.51
N SER A 258 20.72 13.69 9.57
CA SER A 258 20.30 12.43 8.96
C SER A 258 20.03 11.35 10.04
N ALA A 259 20.94 11.19 11.02
CA ALA A 259 20.76 10.23 12.11
C ALA A 259 19.50 10.52 12.95
N ARG A 260 19.27 11.77 13.36
CA ARG A 260 18.09 12.13 14.14
C ARG A 260 16.80 11.91 13.35
N CYS A 261 16.78 12.29 12.06
CA CYS A 261 15.62 12.08 11.20
C CYS A 261 15.38 10.60 10.91
N SER A 262 16.43 9.76 10.81
CA SER A 262 16.29 8.31 10.71
C SER A 262 15.63 7.71 11.96
N ILE A 263 16.02 8.15 13.15
CA ILE A 263 15.38 7.72 14.40
C ILE A 263 13.90 8.13 14.42
N ILE A 264 13.58 9.36 13.99
CA ILE A 264 12.19 9.81 13.83
C ILE A 264 11.45 8.88 12.86
N GLY A 265 12.07 8.56 11.72
CA GLY A 265 11.51 7.65 10.71
C GLY A 265 11.17 6.28 11.29
N VAL A 266 12.10 5.69 12.02
CA VAL A 266 11.90 4.40 12.68
C VAL A 266 10.74 4.46 13.69
N ILE A 267 10.75 5.45 14.59
CA ILE A 267 9.70 5.58 15.62
C ILE A 267 8.32 5.76 14.99
N VAL A 268 8.21 6.61 13.97
CA VAL A 268 6.95 6.84 13.25
C VAL A 268 6.54 5.58 12.48
N GLY A 269 7.50 4.86 11.90
CA GLY A 269 7.25 3.60 11.19
C GLY A 269 6.67 2.50 12.07
N VAL A 270 7.10 2.42 13.34
CA VAL A 270 6.56 1.45 14.33
C VAL A 270 5.09 1.71 14.63
N ILE A 271 4.61 2.93 14.45
CA ILE A 271 3.21 3.29 14.76
C ILE A 271 2.34 2.96 13.54
N PRO A 272 1.44 1.96 13.62
CA PRO A 272 0.57 1.59 12.52
C PRO A 272 -0.24 2.79 12.00
N GLY A 273 -0.31 2.96 10.69
CA GLY A 273 -1.15 3.97 10.05
C GLY A 273 -0.54 5.37 9.91
N LEU A 274 0.47 5.74 10.67
CA LEU A 274 1.18 7.01 10.44
C LEU A 274 1.97 6.98 9.13
N GLY A 275 2.57 5.86 8.81
CA GLY A 275 3.18 5.54 7.51
C GLY A 275 3.93 6.68 6.84
N GLY A 276 3.90 6.63 5.50
CA GLY A 276 4.62 7.59 4.67
C GLY A 276 4.07 9.02 4.64
N SER A 277 2.78 9.22 4.91
CA SER A 277 2.13 10.54 4.70
C SER A 277 2.46 11.61 5.74
N VAL A 278 3.09 11.24 6.85
CA VAL A 278 3.37 12.15 7.97
C VAL A 278 4.85 12.21 8.30
N VAL A 279 5.59 11.13 8.06
CA VAL A 279 6.98 10.98 8.50
C VAL A 279 7.91 12.04 7.93
N ASP A 280 7.78 12.34 6.65
CA ASP A 280 8.60 13.32 5.95
C ASP A 280 8.32 14.74 6.45
N TRP A 281 7.06 15.07 6.77
CA TRP A 281 6.67 16.37 7.35
C TRP A 281 7.21 16.55 8.76
N ILE A 282 7.16 15.51 9.61
CA ILE A 282 7.74 15.55 10.97
C ILE A 282 9.25 15.77 10.87
N ALA A 283 9.94 15.04 9.99
CA ALA A 283 11.38 15.18 9.80
C ALA A 283 11.74 16.54 9.21
N TYR A 284 10.96 17.06 8.27
CA TYR A 284 11.14 18.40 7.72
C TYR A 284 10.95 19.49 8.78
N GLY A 285 9.89 19.39 9.58
CA GLY A 285 9.64 20.28 10.71
C GLY A 285 10.78 20.26 11.73
N HIS A 286 11.26 19.05 12.09
CA HIS A 286 12.43 18.89 12.96
C HIS A 286 13.69 19.54 12.35
N THR A 287 13.90 19.38 11.05
CA THR A 287 15.03 19.97 10.33
C THR A 287 15.00 21.51 10.40
N ILE A 288 13.83 22.12 10.18
CA ILE A 288 13.66 23.57 10.30
C ILE A 288 13.91 24.03 11.75
N GLN A 289 13.29 23.37 12.73
CA GLN A 289 13.36 23.75 14.13
C GLN A 289 14.79 23.71 14.67
N THR A 290 15.57 22.71 14.29
CA THR A 290 16.95 22.52 14.74
C THR A 290 17.99 23.29 13.92
N SER A 291 17.57 23.95 12.84
CA SER A 291 18.44 24.74 11.97
C SER A 291 18.52 26.22 12.37
N ARG A 292 19.72 26.81 12.26
CA ARG A 292 19.92 28.25 12.55
C ARG A 292 19.33 29.18 11.47
N ALA A 293 19.44 28.78 10.20
CA ALA A 293 19.01 29.58 9.04
C ALA A 293 17.63 29.13 8.52
N LYS A 294 16.57 29.38 9.30
CA LYS A 294 15.19 28.89 9.02
C LYS A 294 14.59 29.50 7.73
N SER A 295 14.96 30.71 7.37
CA SER A 295 14.40 31.43 6.20
C SER A 295 14.84 30.88 4.83
N LYS A 296 15.78 29.92 4.80
CA LYS A 296 16.25 29.28 3.56
C LYS A 296 15.38 28.10 3.13
N PHE A 297 14.61 27.50 4.05
CA PHE A 297 13.74 26.38 3.76
C PHE A 297 12.56 26.79 2.87
N GLY A 298 12.10 25.86 2.04
CA GLY A 298 11.12 26.13 0.97
C GLY A 298 11.70 26.89 -0.23
N LYS A 299 13.02 27.13 -0.22
CA LYS A 299 13.74 27.88 -1.26
C LYS A 299 14.95 27.13 -1.82
N GLY A 300 15.07 25.85 -1.56
CA GLY A 300 16.16 25.00 -2.04
C GLY A 300 17.33 24.92 -1.07
N ASP A 301 17.08 24.67 0.21
CA ASP A 301 18.09 24.28 1.19
C ASP A 301 18.25 22.75 1.19
N VAL A 302 19.46 22.26 0.94
CA VAL A 302 19.73 20.82 0.84
C VAL A 302 19.36 20.03 2.10
N ARG A 303 19.32 20.68 3.28
CA ARG A 303 18.91 20.06 4.54
C ARG A 303 17.42 19.69 4.54
N GLY A 304 16.61 20.48 3.82
CA GLY A 304 15.19 20.19 3.60
C GLY A 304 14.93 18.97 2.71
N VAL A 305 15.97 18.46 2.02
CA VAL A 305 15.98 17.17 1.33
C VAL A 305 16.53 16.09 2.26
N ILE A 306 17.66 16.32 2.92
CA ILE A 306 18.36 15.32 3.76
C ILE A 306 17.48 14.79 4.89
N GLY A 307 16.76 15.67 5.60
CA GLY A 307 15.92 15.24 6.74
C GLY A 307 14.79 14.30 6.35
N PRO A 308 13.88 14.71 5.46
CA PRO A 308 12.77 13.86 4.98
C PRO A 308 13.23 12.54 4.37
N GLU A 309 14.23 12.56 3.50
CA GLU A 309 14.73 11.35 2.83
C GLU A 309 15.33 10.34 3.81
N SER A 310 16.06 10.81 4.83
CA SER A 310 16.57 9.92 5.89
C SER A 310 15.45 9.23 6.65
N SER A 311 14.35 9.93 6.91
CA SER A 311 13.21 9.37 7.64
C SER A 311 12.36 8.45 6.77
N ASN A 312 12.23 8.77 5.49
CA ASN A 312 11.40 8.02 4.55
C ASN A 312 11.89 6.57 4.38
N ASN A 313 13.20 6.34 4.21
CA ASN A 313 13.72 4.97 4.13
C ASN A 313 13.79 4.29 5.50
N ALA A 314 14.12 5.02 6.56
CA ALA A 314 14.20 4.45 7.91
C ALA A 314 12.85 3.91 8.43
N LYS A 315 11.72 4.53 8.00
CA LYS A 315 10.38 4.09 8.37
C LYS A 315 10.04 2.69 7.88
N GLU A 316 10.65 2.21 6.79
CA GLU A 316 10.36 0.86 6.28
C GLU A 316 10.85 -0.20 7.28
N GLY A 317 12.05 -0.02 7.85
CA GLY A 317 12.52 -0.88 8.94
C GLY A 317 11.65 -0.76 10.19
N GLY A 318 11.21 0.45 10.54
CA GLY A 318 10.25 0.67 11.63
C GLY A 318 8.92 -0.02 11.39
N GLY A 319 8.35 0.09 10.18
CA GLY A 319 7.06 -0.50 9.80
C GLY A 319 7.06 -2.03 9.76
N LEU A 320 8.22 -2.63 9.50
CA LEU A 320 8.38 -4.09 9.58
C LEU A 320 8.28 -4.61 11.02
N VAL A 321 8.53 -3.79 12.04
CA VAL A 321 8.43 -4.21 13.43
C VAL A 321 7.02 -4.71 13.77
N PRO A 322 5.94 -3.88 13.74
CA PRO A 322 4.59 -4.37 14.02
C PRO A 322 4.13 -5.42 13.01
N THR A 323 4.61 -5.33 11.77
CA THR A 323 4.22 -6.25 10.69
C THR A 323 4.70 -7.67 10.96
N LEU A 324 5.97 -7.85 11.30
CA LEU A 324 6.56 -9.17 11.52
C LEU A 324 6.24 -9.75 12.91
N LEU A 325 6.19 -8.89 13.94
CA LEU A 325 6.03 -9.35 15.31
C LEU A 325 4.59 -9.65 15.68
N PHE A 326 3.65 -8.86 15.15
CA PHE A 326 2.24 -8.92 15.54
C PHE A 326 1.30 -9.20 14.37
N GLY A 327 1.80 -9.26 13.13
CA GLY A 327 0.95 -9.38 11.94
C GLY A 327 0.13 -8.12 11.66
N ILE A 328 0.52 -6.97 12.19
CA ILE A 328 -0.19 -5.71 12.03
C ILE A 328 0.58 -4.81 11.07
N PRO A 329 0.01 -4.47 9.91
CA PRO A 329 0.74 -3.70 8.92
C PRO A 329 1.05 -2.28 9.42
N GLY A 330 2.31 -1.88 9.44
CA GLY A 330 2.76 -0.52 9.76
C GLY A 330 2.32 0.50 8.69
N SER A 331 2.08 0.05 7.47
CA SER A 331 1.65 0.87 6.33
C SER A 331 0.80 0.07 5.34
N GLY A 332 0.21 0.73 4.34
CA GLY A 332 -0.51 0.04 3.26
C GLY A 332 0.38 -0.92 2.46
N SER A 333 1.67 -0.60 2.25
CA SER A 333 2.62 -1.52 1.60
C SER A 333 2.86 -2.76 2.44
N MET A 334 2.94 -2.61 3.76
CA MET A 334 3.10 -3.73 4.68
C MET A 334 1.83 -4.61 4.74
N ALA A 335 0.64 -4.04 4.51
CA ALA A 335 -0.58 -4.83 4.39
C ALA A 335 -0.53 -5.75 3.16
N VAL A 336 -0.11 -5.24 2.01
CA VAL A 336 0.11 -6.07 0.82
C VAL A 336 1.21 -7.09 1.04
N PHE A 337 2.28 -6.72 1.74
CA PHE A 337 3.39 -7.62 2.08
C PHE A 337 2.93 -8.81 2.95
N ILE A 338 2.10 -8.57 3.98
CA ILE A 338 1.50 -9.66 4.79
C ILE A 338 0.72 -10.62 3.91
N GLY A 339 -0.16 -10.10 3.06
CA GLY A 339 -0.94 -10.93 2.16
C GLY A 339 -0.09 -11.68 1.12
N ALA A 340 1.00 -11.08 0.67
CA ALA A 340 1.95 -11.72 -0.23
C ALA A 340 2.69 -12.89 0.45
N LEU A 341 3.09 -12.74 1.71
CA LEU A 341 3.70 -13.82 2.49
C LEU A 341 2.74 -15.01 2.65
N ALA A 342 1.47 -14.74 2.89
CA ALA A 342 0.45 -15.80 2.97
C ALA A 342 0.29 -16.57 1.63
N LEU A 343 0.52 -15.92 0.47
CA LEU A 343 0.47 -16.57 -0.84
C LEU A 343 1.68 -17.47 -1.13
N LEU A 344 2.83 -17.23 -0.48
CA LEU A 344 4.01 -18.07 -0.64
C LEU A 344 3.81 -19.49 -0.05
N GLY A 345 2.84 -19.66 0.85
CA GLY A 345 2.54 -20.95 1.48
C GLY A 345 3.58 -21.37 2.52
N ASN A 346 3.70 -22.69 2.74
CA ASN A 346 4.65 -23.30 3.68
C ASN A 346 4.49 -22.90 5.15
N GLY A 347 3.30 -22.41 5.58
CA GLY A 347 3.04 -22.05 6.98
C GLY A 347 3.82 -20.83 7.48
N ILE A 348 4.18 -19.92 6.57
CA ILE A 348 4.85 -18.66 6.91
C ILE A 348 3.79 -17.62 7.24
N ASP A 349 3.30 -17.64 8.46
CA ASP A 349 2.39 -16.64 8.98
C ASP A 349 3.15 -15.59 9.78
N VAL A 350 2.88 -14.31 9.48
CA VAL A 350 3.44 -13.19 10.26
C VAL A 350 2.88 -13.17 11.68
N GLY A 351 3.68 -12.69 12.61
CA GLY A 351 3.32 -12.65 14.02
C GLY A 351 4.20 -13.55 14.89
N PRO A 352 3.75 -13.94 16.10
CA PRO A 352 4.55 -14.73 17.03
C PRO A 352 5.09 -16.03 16.44
N SER A 353 4.33 -16.74 15.61
CA SER A 353 4.72 -17.98 14.94
C SER A 353 5.94 -17.82 14.04
N LEU A 354 6.09 -16.68 13.37
CA LEU A 354 7.25 -16.38 12.53
C LEU A 354 8.54 -16.30 13.36
N LEU A 355 8.45 -15.72 14.55
CA LEU A 355 9.60 -15.56 15.46
C LEU A 355 9.95 -16.85 16.20
N GLU A 356 8.98 -17.75 16.36
CA GLU A 356 9.17 -19.04 17.02
C GLU A 356 9.77 -20.08 16.08
N ASN A 357 9.18 -20.24 14.89
CA ASN A 357 9.47 -21.35 13.99
C ASN A 357 10.37 -21.00 12.80
N ASN A 358 10.46 -19.69 12.41
CA ASN A 358 11.13 -19.24 11.19
C ASN A 358 12.07 -18.05 11.43
N LEU A 359 12.93 -18.16 12.44
CA LEU A 359 13.82 -17.07 12.84
C LEU A 359 14.85 -16.70 11.75
N ASP A 360 15.36 -17.70 11.03
CA ASP A 360 16.29 -17.50 9.90
C ASP A 360 15.64 -16.72 8.76
N PHE A 361 14.36 -17.04 8.46
CA PHE A 361 13.56 -16.32 7.49
C PHE A 361 13.33 -14.87 7.92
N THR A 362 13.06 -14.64 9.23
CA THR A 362 12.90 -13.29 9.80
C THR A 362 14.16 -12.46 9.65
N TYR A 363 15.34 -13.03 9.94
CA TYR A 363 16.63 -12.31 9.76
C TYR A 363 17.01 -12.16 8.29
N SER A 364 16.52 -13.02 7.40
CA SER A 364 16.69 -12.80 5.95
C SER A 364 16.02 -11.50 5.49
N ILE A 365 14.86 -11.12 6.08
CA ILE A 365 14.21 -9.83 5.80
C ILE A 365 15.14 -8.65 6.13
N VAL A 366 15.82 -8.70 7.27
CA VAL A 366 16.74 -7.65 7.71
C VAL A 366 17.90 -7.47 6.73
N TRP A 367 18.54 -8.59 6.36
CA TRP A 367 19.67 -8.56 5.43
C TRP A 367 19.24 -8.14 4.02
N LEU A 368 18.10 -8.64 3.54
CA LEU A 368 17.54 -8.25 2.25
C LEU A 368 17.22 -6.75 2.23
N LEU A 369 16.65 -6.22 3.32
CA LEU A 369 16.35 -4.79 3.45
C LEU A 369 17.64 -3.95 3.37
N ALA A 370 18.68 -4.33 4.10
CA ALA A 370 19.97 -3.63 4.08
C ALA A 370 20.62 -3.69 2.68
N LEU A 371 20.67 -4.89 2.07
CA LEU A 371 21.28 -5.09 0.75
C LEU A 371 20.47 -4.38 -0.35
N ALA A 372 19.15 -4.42 -0.29
CA ALA A 372 18.27 -3.72 -1.24
C ALA A 372 18.47 -2.21 -1.22
N ASN A 373 18.66 -1.61 -0.03
CA ASN A 373 18.97 -0.17 0.08
C ASN A 373 20.32 0.16 -0.57
N VAL A 374 21.34 -0.69 -0.42
CA VAL A 374 22.66 -0.50 -1.07
C VAL A 374 22.53 -0.64 -2.59
N VAL A 375 21.97 -1.75 -3.06
CA VAL A 375 21.79 -2.02 -4.49
C VAL A 375 20.89 -0.96 -5.13
N GLY A 376 19.77 -0.60 -4.48
CA GLY A 376 18.84 0.41 -4.94
C GLY A 376 19.49 1.78 -5.09
N THR A 377 20.28 2.20 -4.11
CA THR A 377 21.02 3.47 -4.19
C THR A 377 22.02 3.47 -5.35
N ILE A 378 22.75 2.38 -5.54
CA ILE A 378 23.72 2.24 -6.66
C ILE A 378 22.97 2.35 -7.99
N LEU A 379 21.86 1.63 -8.15
CA LEU A 379 21.06 1.65 -9.38
C LEU A 379 20.40 3.02 -9.61
N CYS A 380 19.88 3.67 -8.57
CA CYS A 380 19.33 5.03 -8.68
C CYS A 380 20.39 6.02 -9.19
N ILE A 381 21.61 5.96 -8.68
CA ILE A 381 22.71 6.81 -9.15
C ILE A 381 23.08 6.46 -10.60
N ALA A 382 23.29 5.18 -10.89
CA ALA A 382 23.73 4.73 -12.21
C ALA A 382 22.71 5.05 -13.32
N LEU A 383 21.43 4.92 -13.03
CA LEU A 383 20.35 5.08 -13.99
C LEU A 383 19.76 6.50 -14.02
N SER A 384 20.21 7.42 -13.17
CA SER A 384 19.68 8.78 -13.04
C SER A 384 19.58 9.53 -14.37
N GLY A 385 20.60 9.42 -15.23
CA GLY A 385 20.59 10.05 -16.54
C GLY A 385 19.54 9.52 -17.50
N GLY A 386 19.26 8.21 -17.45
CA GLY A 386 18.19 7.56 -18.20
C GLY A 386 16.81 7.94 -17.67
N ILE A 387 16.66 7.89 -16.35
CA ILE A 387 15.40 8.20 -15.65
C ILE A 387 14.99 9.65 -15.91
N ALA A 388 15.91 10.60 -15.85
CA ALA A 388 15.64 12.01 -16.17
C ALA A 388 15.12 12.21 -17.61
N LYS A 389 15.45 11.31 -18.55
CA LYS A 389 14.88 11.32 -19.90
C LYS A 389 13.49 10.70 -19.95
N LEU A 390 13.24 9.65 -19.13
CA LEU A 390 11.93 8.99 -19.06
C LEU A 390 10.84 9.93 -18.50
N THR A 391 11.20 10.84 -17.59
CA THR A 391 10.23 11.82 -17.04
C THR A 391 9.67 12.79 -18.07
N ASN A 392 10.25 12.87 -19.26
CA ASN A 392 9.75 13.69 -20.39
C ASN A 392 8.68 12.98 -21.23
N ILE A 393 8.37 11.71 -20.97
CA ILE A 393 7.38 10.94 -21.72
C ILE A 393 5.97 11.31 -21.23
N ARG A 394 5.03 11.57 -22.17
CA ARG A 394 3.63 11.79 -21.81
C ARG A 394 3.03 10.52 -21.19
N PHE A 395 2.32 10.67 -20.08
CA PHE A 395 1.76 9.52 -19.35
C PHE A 395 0.76 8.70 -20.20
N ALA A 396 0.06 9.36 -21.14
CA ALA A 396 -0.83 8.68 -22.10
C ALA A 396 -0.14 7.58 -22.93
N LEU A 397 1.20 7.63 -23.11
CA LEU A 397 1.93 6.57 -23.77
C LEU A 397 2.20 5.34 -22.87
N LEU A 398 2.24 5.54 -21.57
CA LEU A 398 2.57 4.49 -20.59
C LEU A 398 1.31 3.81 -20.03
N ALA A 399 0.24 4.57 -19.89
CA ALA A 399 -1.00 4.12 -19.27
C ALA A 399 -1.60 2.84 -19.87
N PRO A 400 -1.67 2.65 -21.21
CA PRO A 400 -2.24 1.43 -21.77
C PRO A 400 -1.42 0.18 -21.43
N PHE A 401 -0.10 0.29 -21.30
CA PHE A 401 0.76 -0.80 -20.84
C PHE A 401 0.52 -1.13 -19.36
N ILE A 402 0.28 -0.11 -18.54
CA ILE A 402 -0.02 -0.32 -17.13
C ILE A 402 -1.41 -0.95 -16.98
N PHE A 403 -2.42 -0.49 -17.71
CA PHE A 403 -3.75 -1.14 -17.70
C PHE A 403 -3.68 -2.60 -18.13
N MET A 404 -2.89 -2.90 -19.17
CA MET A 404 -2.62 -4.25 -19.63
C MET A 404 -2.05 -5.13 -18.51
N ILE A 405 -0.99 -4.66 -17.84
CA ILE A 405 -0.34 -5.41 -16.75
C ILE A 405 -1.30 -5.61 -15.56
N ILE A 406 -2.04 -4.58 -15.18
CA ILE A 406 -3.01 -4.66 -14.07
C ILE A 406 -4.14 -5.64 -14.37
N SER A 407 -4.69 -5.61 -15.59
CA SER A 407 -5.76 -6.52 -16.00
C SER A 407 -5.27 -7.97 -16.04
N PHE A 408 -4.07 -8.19 -16.58
CA PHE A 408 -3.43 -9.51 -16.58
C PHE A 408 -3.16 -10.00 -15.15
N ALA A 409 -2.59 -9.15 -14.28
CA ALA A 409 -2.30 -9.47 -12.89
C ALA A 409 -3.58 -9.82 -12.09
N ALA A 410 -4.65 -9.07 -12.29
CA ALA A 410 -5.94 -9.36 -11.65
C ALA A 410 -6.50 -10.73 -12.07
N PHE A 411 -6.49 -11.04 -13.36
CA PHE A 411 -6.93 -12.34 -13.86
C PHE A 411 -6.09 -13.50 -13.31
N GLN A 412 -4.75 -13.33 -13.25
CA GLN A 412 -3.88 -14.40 -12.75
C GLN A 412 -4.14 -14.78 -11.29
N SER A 413 -4.81 -13.95 -10.52
CA SER A 413 -5.07 -14.21 -9.10
C SER A 413 -6.15 -15.27 -8.83
N GLY A 414 -7.16 -15.36 -9.69
CA GLY A 414 -8.26 -16.32 -9.57
C GLY A 414 -8.54 -17.10 -10.86
N GLN A 415 -7.90 -16.72 -11.97
CA GLN A 415 -8.11 -17.27 -13.32
C GLN A 415 -9.57 -17.27 -13.77
N ASN A 416 -10.32 -16.26 -13.32
CA ASN A 416 -11.72 -16.07 -13.61
C ASN A 416 -11.99 -14.70 -14.25
N LEU A 417 -12.83 -14.64 -15.28
CA LEU A 417 -13.20 -13.35 -15.89
C LEU A 417 -13.89 -12.39 -14.92
N MET A 418 -14.55 -12.91 -13.88
CA MET A 418 -15.15 -12.09 -12.83
C MET A 418 -14.12 -11.32 -12.01
N ASP A 419 -12.84 -11.73 -12.02
CA ASP A 419 -11.74 -10.97 -11.43
C ASP A 419 -11.59 -9.58 -12.06
N LEU A 420 -11.85 -9.47 -13.36
CA LEU A 420 -11.82 -8.19 -14.08
C LEU A 420 -13.02 -7.31 -13.71
N VAL A 421 -14.19 -7.90 -13.50
CA VAL A 421 -15.38 -7.17 -13.03
C VAL A 421 -15.16 -6.67 -11.60
N ALA A 422 -14.60 -7.52 -10.74
CA ALA A 422 -14.24 -7.15 -9.38
C ALA A 422 -13.17 -6.04 -9.36
N LEU A 423 -12.14 -6.15 -10.22
CA LEU A 423 -11.11 -5.10 -10.38
C LEU A 423 -11.74 -3.76 -10.75
N PHE A 424 -12.68 -3.74 -11.70
CA PHE A 424 -13.37 -2.52 -12.11
C PHE A 424 -14.22 -1.96 -10.97
N THR A 425 -14.98 -2.81 -10.28
CA THR A 425 -15.87 -2.40 -9.16
C THR A 425 -15.06 -1.84 -8.00
N ILE A 426 -14.02 -2.53 -7.57
CA ILE A 426 -13.11 -2.06 -6.51
C ILE A 426 -12.31 -0.85 -6.97
N GLY A 427 -11.93 -0.80 -8.26
CA GLY A 427 -11.27 0.37 -8.87
C GLY A 427 -12.17 1.61 -8.83
N PHE A 428 -13.44 1.46 -9.15
CA PHE A 428 -14.43 2.53 -9.04
C PHE A 428 -14.61 3.00 -7.58
N LEU A 429 -14.70 2.06 -6.63
CA LEU A 429 -14.70 2.37 -5.19
C LEU A 429 -13.44 3.17 -4.81
N GLY A 430 -12.26 2.74 -5.27
CA GLY A 430 -10.99 3.43 -5.03
C GLY A 430 -10.96 4.86 -5.59
N ILE A 431 -11.53 5.08 -6.79
CA ILE A 431 -11.68 6.41 -7.39
C ILE A 431 -12.58 7.29 -6.53
N MET A 432 -13.73 6.76 -6.07
CA MET A 432 -14.64 7.51 -5.21
C MET A 432 -14.04 7.81 -3.85
N MET A 433 -13.34 6.87 -3.24
CA MET A 433 -12.61 7.08 -1.98
C MET A 433 -11.54 8.16 -2.13
N ARG A 434 -10.76 8.15 -3.22
CA ARG A 434 -9.78 9.20 -3.52
C ARG A 434 -10.46 10.56 -3.72
N ARG A 435 -11.52 10.61 -4.50
CA ARG A 435 -12.28 11.83 -4.80
C ARG A 435 -12.81 12.49 -3.53
N PHE A 436 -13.44 11.72 -2.64
CA PHE A 436 -14.08 12.25 -1.43
C PHE A 436 -13.19 12.23 -0.19
N ASP A 437 -11.88 12.06 -0.38
CA ASP A 437 -10.87 12.07 0.69
C ASP A 437 -11.13 11.04 1.80
N TRP A 438 -11.45 9.80 1.39
CA TRP A 438 -11.55 8.64 2.28
C TRP A 438 -10.20 7.91 2.35
N SER A 439 -9.86 7.39 3.52
CA SER A 439 -8.59 6.69 3.73
C SER A 439 -8.55 5.32 3.05
N ARG A 440 -7.93 5.25 1.86
CA ARG A 440 -7.68 3.99 1.15
C ARG A 440 -6.73 3.04 1.90
N PRO A 441 -5.66 3.53 2.57
CA PRO A 441 -4.84 2.67 3.41
C PRO A 441 -5.61 2.03 4.57
N ALA A 442 -6.50 2.78 5.25
CA ALA A 442 -7.33 2.24 6.31
C ALA A 442 -8.24 1.11 5.82
N PHE A 443 -8.85 1.31 4.65
CA PHE A 443 -9.66 0.28 3.98
C PHE A 443 -8.85 -0.99 3.71
N LEU A 444 -7.67 -0.87 3.08
CA LEU A 444 -6.84 -2.03 2.73
C LEU A 444 -6.35 -2.78 3.98
N ILE A 445 -5.95 -2.05 5.02
CA ILE A 445 -5.50 -2.67 6.27
C ILE A 445 -6.66 -3.40 6.96
N GLY A 446 -7.85 -2.80 6.96
CA GLY A 446 -9.06 -3.49 7.43
C GLY A 446 -9.33 -4.77 6.65
N PHE A 447 -9.26 -4.72 5.33
CA PHE A 447 -9.43 -5.91 4.47
C PHE A 447 -8.43 -7.02 4.80
N VAL A 448 -7.14 -6.70 4.88
CA VAL A 448 -6.08 -7.68 5.15
C VAL A 448 -6.20 -8.28 6.56
N LEU A 449 -6.58 -7.47 7.54
CA LEU A 449 -6.69 -7.92 8.93
C LEU A 449 -8.00 -8.67 9.24
N ALA A 450 -8.98 -8.69 8.34
CA ALA A 450 -10.31 -9.26 8.60
C ALA A 450 -10.24 -10.69 9.14
N ASN A 451 -9.57 -11.60 8.43
CA ASN A 451 -9.43 -12.99 8.83
C ASN A 451 -8.65 -13.15 10.15
N SER A 452 -7.56 -12.38 10.33
CA SER A 452 -6.75 -12.46 11.56
C SER A 452 -7.53 -11.99 12.78
N VAL A 453 -8.23 -10.86 12.67
CA VAL A 453 -9.04 -10.31 13.77
C VAL A 453 -10.20 -11.24 14.11
N GLU A 454 -10.86 -11.81 13.11
CA GLU A 454 -11.93 -12.79 13.29
C GLU A 454 -11.41 -14.04 14.01
N ASN A 455 -10.30 -14.61 13.56
CA ASN A 455 -9.69 -15.79 14.19
C ASN A 455 -9.26 -15.51 15.64
N TYR A 456 -8.60 -14.37 15.90
CA TYR A 456 -8.22 -14.01 17.27
C TYR A 456 -9.43 -13.80 18.17
N SER A 457 -10.49 -13.15 17.65
CA SER A 457 -11.74 -12.92 18.38
C SER A 457 -12.41 -14.23 18.77
N ASN A 458 -12.56 -15.15 17.82
CA ASN A 458 -13.20 -16.44 18.06
C ASN A 458 -12.38 -17.33 18.98
N ASN A 459 -11.07 -17.42 18.78
CA ASN A 459 -10.18 -18.20 19.64
C ASN A 459 -10.19 -17.64 21.08
N ALA A 460 -10.13 -16.31 21.22
CA ALA A 460 -10.22 -15.67 22.53
C ALA A 460 -11.54 -16.00 23.21
N ASN A 461 -12.67 -15.93 22.49
CA ASN A 461 -14.00 -16.23 23.03
C ASN A 461 -14.16 -17.70 23.42
N GLN A 462 -13.71 -18.63 22.59
CA GLN A 462 -13.78 -20.07 22.87
C GLN A 462 -12.96 -20.44 24.12
N ILE A 463 -11.70 -19.99 24.19
CA ILE A 463 -10.83 -20.28 25.33
C ILE A 463 -11.38 -19.60 26.59
N ALA A 464 -11.88 -18.36 26.49
CA ALA A 464 -12.53 -17.66 27.60
C ALA A 464 -13.73 -18.46 28.14
N GLY A 465 -14.59 -18.98 27.25
CA GLY A 465 -15.72 -19.84 27.63
C GLY A 465 -15.29 -21.08 28.43
N ILE A 466 -14.19 -21.72 28.05
CA ILE A 466 -13.61 -22.86 28.80
C ILE A 466 -13.08 -22.38 30.17
N ARG A 467 -12.37 -21.26 30.21
CA ARG A 467 -11.81 -20.71 31.45
C ARG A 467 -12.89 -20.27 32.43
N PHE A 468 -13.99 -19.67 31.96
CA PHE A 468 -15.14 -19.31 32.82
C PHE A 468 -15.83 -20.54 33.41
N ARG A 469 -15.82 -21.68 32.72
CA ARG A 469 -16.30 -22.96 33.29
C ARG A 469 -15.39 -23.50 34.40
N GLN A 470 -14.10 -23.16 34.37
CA GLN A 470 -13.15 -23.53 35.42
C GLN A 470 -13.23 -22.60 36.64
N GLY A 471 -13.73 -21.38 36.48
CA GLY A 471 -13.95 -20.37 37.53
C GLY A 471 -14.02 -18.95 36.96
N TRP A 472 -14.77 -18.09 37.63
CA TRP A 472 -14.95 -16.71 37.21
C TRP A 472 -13.62 -15.93 37.11
N GLU A 473 -12.75 -16.12 38.12
CA GLU A 473 -11.41 -15.50 38.15
C GLU A 473 -10.53 -15.98 36.97
N ALA A 474 -10.50 -17.28 36.68
CA ALA A 474 -9.71 -17.86 35.60
C ALA A 474 -10.16 -17.30 34.22
N GLY A 475 -11.45 -17.03 34.04
CA GLY A 475 -11.97 -16.40 32.83
C GLY A 475 -11.57 -14.95 32.71
N LEU A 476 -11.68 -14.17 33.79
CA LEU A 476 -11.29 -12.77 33.83
C LEU A 476 -9.78 -12.60 33.65
N ASP A 477 -8.94 -13.38 34.29
CA ASP A 477 -7.49 -13.33 34.15
C ASP A 477 -7.03 -13.60 32.72
N TYR A 478 -7.78 -14.44 31.98
CA TYR A 478 -7.46 -14.72 30.58
C TYR A 478 -7.84 -13.54 29.67
N ILE A 479 -9.02 -12.94 29.83
CA ILE A 479 -9.51 -11.84 28.97
C ILE A 479 -8.89 -10.49 29.35
N LEU A 480 -8.70 -10.26 30.65
CA LEU A 480 -8.19 -9.00 31.21
C LEU A 480 -6.77 -9.17 31.76
N SER A 481 -5.91 -9.86 31.00
CA SER A 481 -4.49 -9.95 31.35
C SER A 481 -3.88 -8.53 31.48
N PRO A 482 -2.81 -8.33 32.27
CA PRO A 482 -2.16 -7.03 32.40
C PRO A 482 -1.76 -6.42 31.05
N ILE A 483 -1.39 -7.26 30.07
CA ILE A 483 -1.05 -6.82 28.71
C ILE A 483 -2.31 -6.30 28.00
N VAL A 484 -3.44 -7.02 28.05
CA VAL A 484 -4.71 -6.60 27.45
C VAL A 484 -5.17 -5.27 28.05
N ILE A 485 -5.16 -5.13 29.37
CA ILE A 485 -5.55 -3.86 30.04
C ILE A 485 -4.65 -2.71 29.59
N THR A 486 -3.34 -2.93 29.52
CA THR A 486 -2.38 -1.92 29.04
C THR A 486 -2.70 -1.52 27.60
N LEU A 487 -2.97 -2.48 26.71
CA LEU A 487 -3.33 -2.23 25.32
C LEU A 487 -4.67 -1.48 25.19
N ILE A 488 -5.67 -1.80 26.03
CA ILE A 488 -6.94 -1.06 26.06
C ILE A 488 -6.69 0.41 26.40
N ILE A 489 -5.90 0.67 27.46
CA ILE A 489 -5.58 2.03 27.91
C ILE A 489 -4.84 2.79 26.80
N ILE A 490 -3.82 2.17 26.20
CA ILE A 490 -3.06 2.76 25.08
C ILE A 490 -3.97 3.05 23.90
N THR A 491 -4.88 2.14 23.56
CA THR A 491 -5.84 2.31 22.45
C THR A 491 -6.76 3.50 22.72
N ILE A 492 -7.37 3.57 23.89
CA ILE A 492 -8.26 4.69 24.25
C ILE A 492 -7.50 6.02 24.24
N LEU A 493 -6.30 6.06 24.84
CA LEU A 493 -5.47 7.26 24.87
C LEU A 493 -5.10 7.72 23.44
N SER A 494 -4.69 6.79 22.58
CA SER A 494 -4.33 7.06 21.20
C SER A 494 -5.52 7.57 20.39
N VAL A 495 -6.70 6.98 20.57
CA VAL A 495 -7.95 7.46 19.95
C VAL A 495 -8.27 8.88 20.38
N VAL A 496 -8.21 9.17 21.68
CA VAL A 496 -8.50 10.52 22.20
C VAL A 496 -7.50 11.56 21.69
N VAL A 497 -6.20 11.23 21.68
CA VAL A 497 -5.15 12.12 21.17
C VAL A 497 -5.33 12.34 19.66
N GLY A 498 -5.57 11.27 18.89
CA GLY A 498 -5.77 11.34 17.46
C GLY A 498 -6.99 12.17 17.06
N LEU A 499 -8.13 12.02 17.77
CA LEU A 499 -9.32 12.84 17.54
C LEU A 499 -9.08 14.32 17.87
N ARG A 500 -8.29 14.63 18.92
CA ARG A 500 -7.91 16.02 19.24
C ARG A 500 -7.02 16.62 18.16
N GLN A 501 -6.04 15.86 17.63
CA GLN A 501 -5.16 16.33 16.56
C GLN A 501 -5.93 16.55 15.27
N ALA A 502 -6.82 15.62 14.89
CA ALA A 502 -7.66 15.76 13.70
C ALA A 502 -8.52 17.04 13.75
N LYS A 503 -9.01 17.45 14.92
CA LYS A 503 -9.76 18.69 15.09
C LYS A 503 -8.91 19.94 14.79
N ASN A 504 -7.62 19.94 15.13
CA ASN A 504 -6.72 21.06 14.87
C ASN A 504 -6.36 21.16 13.39
N ILE A 505 -6.17 20.02 12.70
CA ILE A 505 -5.85 19.98 11.26
C ILE A 505 -7.02 20.51 10.40
N LEU A 506 -8.26 20.25 10.81
CA LEU A 506 -9.46 20.76 10.11
C LEU A 506 -9.59 22.27 10.15
N SER A 507 -8.94 22.96 11.09
CA SER A 507 -8.98 24.42 11.23
C SER A 507 -7.95 25.15 10.36
N GLU A 508 -6.95 24.47 9.77
CA GLU A 508 -5.80 25.08 9.11
C GLU A 508 -5.72 24.90 7.58
N GLY A 509 -6.65 24.18 6.95
CA GLY A 509 -6.51 23.86 5.53
C GLY A 509 -7.71 24.19 4.66
N ASP A 510 -7.51 25.03 3.63
CA ASP A 510 -8.44 25.19 2.51
C ASP A 510 -8.50 23.84 1.73
N VAL A 511 -9.55 23.07 2.00
CA VAL A 511 -9.88 21.89 1.18
C VAL A 511 -10.89 22.36 0.13
N PRO A 512 -10.64 22.11 -1.18
CA PRO A 512 -11.63 22.39 -2.19
C PRO A 512 -12.92 21.63 -1.83
N SER A 513 -13.95 22.36 -1.44
CA SER A 513 -15.25 21.81 -1.09
C SER A 513 -16.14 21.77 -2.32
N GLY A 514 -16.85 20.65 -2.49
CA GLY A 514 -17.79 20.43 -3.56
C GLY A 514 -19.25 20.62 -3.12
N LYS A 515 -20.16 20.42 -4.06
CA LYS A 515 -21.60 20.36 -3.73
C LYS A 515 -21.87 19.18 -2.81
N LYS A 516 -22.71 19.36 -1.79
CA LYS A 516 -23.07 18.30 -0.80
C LYS A 516 -23.55 16.98 -1.42
N ARG A 517 -24.17 17.03 -2.63
CA ARG A 517 -24.87 15.88 -3.23
C ARG A 517 -23.96 14.68 -3.49
N ALA A 518 -22.80 14.86 -4.13
CA ALA A 518 -21.95 13.74 -4.54
C ALA A 518 -21.32 13.00 -3.36
N PRO A 519 -20.69 13.66 -2.35
CA PRO A 519 -20.20 12.98 -1.15
C PRO A 519 -21.31 12.30 -0.33
N LEU A 520 -22.53 12.89 -0.28
CA LEU A 520 -23.68 12.29 0.40
C LEU A 520 -24.16 11.03 -0.32
N VAL A 521 -24.27 11.05 -1.64
CA VAL A 521 -24.65 9.85 -2.42
C VAL A 521 -23.65 8.73 -2.18
N PHE A 522 -22.35 9.04 -2.19
CA PHE A 522 -21.32 8.04 -1.90
C PHE A 522 -21.47 7.46 -0.48
N LEU A 523 -21.68 8.31 0.53
CA LEU A 523 -21.93 7.85 1.91
C LEU A 523 -23.18 6.98 2.00
N MET A 524 -24.26 7.34 1.30
CA MET A 524 -25.49 6.54 1.28
C MET A 524 -25.29 5.17 0.63
N CYS A 525 -24.44 5.07 -0.43
CA CYS A 525 -24.07 3.79 -1.01
C CYS A 525 -23.28 2.93 -0.01
N VAL A 526 -22.34 3.55 0.74
CA VAL A 526 -21.59 2.85 1.80
C VAL A 526 -22.52 2.36 2.91
N ILE A 527 -23.45 3.20 3.38
CA ILE A 527 -24.47 2.79 4.37
C ILE A 527 -25.32 1.65 3.84
N GLY A 528 -25.77 1.74 2.58
CA GLY A 528 -26.55 0.67 1.94
C GLY A 528 -25.80 -0.67 1.91
N PHE A 529 -24.50 -0.65 1.58
CA PHE A 529 -23.68 -1.86 1.61
C PHE A 529 -23.50 -2.41 3.04
N ILE A 530 -23.26 -1.55 4.05
CA ILE A 530 -23.14 -1.97 5.45
C ILE A 530 -24.47 -2.60 5.95
N LEU A 531 -25.61 -2.01 5.58
CA LEU A 531 -26.93 -2.55 5.93
C LEU A 531 -27.18 -3.91 5.27
N TYR A 532 -26.79 -4.06 3.99
CA TYR A 532 -26.84 -5.34 3.30
C TYR A 532 -25.98 -6.39 4.00
N ALA A 533 -24.72 -6.07 4.32
CA ALA A 533 -23.81 -6.97 5.03
C ALA A 533 -24.34 -7.35 6.42
N LEU A 534 -24.96 -6.40 7.13
CA LEU A 534 -25.58 -6.66 8.43
C LEU A 534 -26.79 -7.58 8.31
N TRP A 535 -27.64 -7.35 7.30
CA TRP A 535 -28.80 -8.20 7.04
C TRP A 535 -28.38 -9.62 6.68
N ASP A 536 -27.42 -9.77 5.75
CA ASP A 536 -26.90 -11.05 5.30
C ASP A 536 -26.27 -11.82 6.47
N ALA A 537 -25.35 -11.20 7.22
CA ALA A 537 -24.73 -11.81 8.37
C ALA A 537 -25.75 -12.19 9.48
N SER A 538 -26.82 -11.39 9.66
CA SER A 538 -27.87 -11.66 10.65
C SER A 538 -28.74 -12.86 10.25
N SER A 539 -28.79 -13.23 8.97
CA SER A 539 -29.53 -14.37 8.45
C SER A 539 -28.83 -15.72 8.66
N ILE A 540 -27.55 -15.71 9.05
CA ILE A 540 -26.78 -16.92 9.35
C ILE A 540 -27.41 -17.67 10.53
N PRO A 541 -27.65 -19.00 10.39
CA PRO A 541 -28.33 -19.80 11.40
C PRO A 541 -27.60 -19.86 12.75
N ASP A 542 -28.33 -20.15 13.83
CA ASP A 542 -27.78 -20.20 15.19
C ASP A 542 -26.74 -21.30 15.40
N TYR A 543 -26.79 -22.40 14.64
CA TYR A 543 -25.76 -23.44 14.70
C TYR A 543 -24.38 -22.95 14.19
N ALA A 544 -24.37 -21.90 13.37
CA ALA A 544 -23.18 -21.27 12.83
C ALA A 544 -22.93 -19.85 13.45
N ALA A 545 -23.37 -19.67 14.70
CA ALA A 545 -23.22 -18.37 15.38
C ALA A 545 -21.79 -17.83 15.42
N THR A 546 -20.78 -18.67 15.42
CA THR A 546 -19.37 -18.28 15.33
C THR A 546 -19.06 -17.49 14.06
N ASP A 547 -19.64 -17.88 12.93
CA ASP A 547 -19.45 -17.17 11.66
C ASP A 547 -20.31 -15.91 11.55
N ARG A 548 -21.34 -15.75 12.40
CA ARG A 548 -22.23 -14.58 12.43
C ARG A 548 -21.72 -13.42 13.27
N VAL A 549 -21.15 -13.70 14.45
CA VAL A 549 -20.88 -12.71 15.49
C VAL A 549 -19.92 -11.62 15.00
N PHE A 550 -18.82 -11.98 14.37
CA PHE A 550 -17.81 -11.02 13.93
C PHE A 550 -18.33 -10.06 12.84
N PRO A 551 -18.93 -10.52 11.71
CA PRO A 551 -19.46 -9.61 10.71
C PRO A 551 -20.57 -8.68 11.24
N VAL A 552 -21.48 -9.20 12.08
CA VAL A 552 -22.55 -8.40 12.71
C VAL A 552 -21.95 -7.31 13.60
N PHE A 553 -20.94 -7.62 14.41
CA PHE A 553 -20.26 -6.66 15.27
C PHE A 553 -19.57 -5.56 14.45
N VAL A 554 -18.79 -5.94 13.42
CA VAL A 554 -18.09 -5.00 12.54
C VAL A 554 -19.10 -4.12 11.77
N ALA A 555 -20.15 -4.72 11.20
CA ALA A 555 -21.19 -3.99 10.49
C ALA A 555 -21.90 -2.98 11.40
N SER A 556 -22.23 -3.37 12.63
CA SER A 556 -22.89 -2.50 13.60
C SER A 556 -22.04 -1.28 13.98
N ILE A 557 -20.75 -1.47 14.29
CA ILE A 557 -19.83 -0.36 14.60
C ILE A 557 -19.63 0.53 13.38
N SER A 558 -19.45 -0.05 12.19
CA SER A 558 -19.27 0.69 10.94
C SER A 558 -20.52 1.52 10.60
N LEU A 559 -21.72 0.96 10.84
CA LEU A 559 -22.98 1.65 10.64
C LEU A 559 -23.12 2.84 11.59
N ILE A 560 -22.81 2.65 12.88
CA ILE A 560 -22.82 3.75 13.86
C ILE A 560 -21.88 4.87 13.40
N GLY A 561 -20.64 4.55 13.00
CA GLY A 561 -19.71 5.52 12.47
C GLY A 561 -20.21 6.25 11.23
N ALA A 562 -20.81 5.52 10.28
CA ALA A 562 -21.36 6.08 9.05
C ALA A 562 -22.58 6.97 9.32
N LEU A 563 -23.44 6.60 10.28
CA LEU A 563 -24.58 7.43 10.71
C LEU A 563 -24.13 8.71 11.42
N ILE A 564 -23.13 8.63 12.29
CA ILE A 564 -22.52 9.82 12.92
C ILE A 564 -21.97 10.76 11.83
N LEU A 565 -21.27 10.21 10.82
CA LEU A 565 -20.77 10.98 9.68
C LEU A 565 -21.91 11.63 8.90
N LEU A 566 -22.99 10.89 8.63
CA LEU A 566 -24.18 11.40 7.96
C LEU A 566 -24.80 12.57 8.72
N VAL A 567 -25.01 12.40 10.04
CA VAL A 567 -25.53 13.47 10.90
C VAL A 567 -24.63 14.70 10.87
N GLN A 568 -23.29 14.53 11.00
CA GLN A 568 -22.36 15.65 10.88
C GLN A 568 -22.49 16.37 9.54
N MET A 569 -22.59 15.63 8.41
CA MET A 569 -22.76 16.22 7.08
C MET A 569 -24.11 16.96 6.90
N MET A 570 -25.13 16.65 7.70
CA MET A 570 -26.40 17.38 7.65
C MET A 570 -26.29 18.78 8.28
N PHE A 571 -25.52 18.93 9.36
CA PHE A 571 -25.46 20.16 10.15
C PHE A 571 -24.30 21.10 9.78
N VAL A 572 -23.34 20.65 8.99
CA VAL A 572 -22.13 21.41 8.65
C VAL A 572 -22.30 22.11 7.27
N PRO A 573 -21.75 23.33 7.06
CA PRO A 573 -21.82 24.05 5.80
C PRO A 573 -21.03 23.34 4.68
N GLU A 574 -21.39 23.63 3.42
CA GLU A 574 -20.74 23.02 2.23
C GLU A 574 -19.24 23.29 2.13
N THR A 575 -18.76 24.36 2.74
CA THR A 575 -17.34 24.74 2.79
C THR A 575 -16.49 23.88 3.72
N HIS A 576 -17.11 23.01 4.53
CA HIS A 576 -16.39 22.18 5.48
C HIS A 576 -15.70 20.99 4.78
N GLY A 577 -14.53 20.61 5.26
CA GLY A 577 -13.72 19.51 4.70
C GLY A 577 -14.43 18.13 4.64
N LEU A 578 -15.57 17.96 5.33
CA LEU A 578 -16.43 16.78 5.19
C LEU A 578 -16.95 16.60 3.76
N PHE A 579 -17.14 17.71 3.03
CA PHE A 579 -17.56 17.74 1.64
C PHE A 579 -16.37 17.87 0.68
N ALA A 580 -15.18 17.45 1.09
CA ALA A 580 -14.02 17.41 0.22
C ALA A 580 -14.37 16.71 -1.09
N ASP A 581 -14.13 17.38 -2.21
CA ASP A 581 -14.25 16.84 -3.56
C ASP A 581 -13.02 17.27 -4.35
N ARG A 582 -12.07 16.35 -4.53
CA ARG A 582 -10.81 16.63 -5.23
C ARG A 582 -11.01 16.96 -6.72
N GLU A 583 -12.17 16.64 -7.29
CA GLU A 583 -12.49 17.03 -8.67
C GLU A 583 -12.60 18.57 -8.83
N ASN A 584 -12.79 19.28 -7.71
CA ASN A 584 -12.79 20.74 -7.67
C ASN A 584 -11.44 21.34 -7.23
N SER A 585 -10.40 20.52 -7.00
CA SER A 585 -9.06 20.99 -6.69
C SER A 585 -8.39 21.61 -7.93
N ASP A 586 -7.45 22.54 -7.73
CA ASP A 586 -6.69 23.16 -8.83
C ASP A 586 -5.96 22.11 -9.68
N GLU A 587 -5.54 20.99 -9.10
CA GLU A 587 -4.94 19.87 -9.82
C GLU A 587 -5.91 19.21 -10.80
N ASP A 588 -7.16 19.03 -10.41
CA ASP A 588 -8.19 18.42 -11.27
C ASP A 588 -8.87 19.42 -12.22
N GLN A 589 -8.91 20.71 -11.86
CA GLN A 589 -9.35 21.78 -12.79
C GLN A 589 -8.37 21.96 -13.95
N THR A 590 -7.10 21.58 -13.78
CA THR A 590 -6.12 21.55 -14.87
C THR A 590 -6.17 20.28 -15.70
N ALA A 591 -7.04 19.32 -15.37
CA ALA A 591 -7.19 18.08 -16.10
C ALA A 591 -7.76 18.33 -17.50
N GLN A 592 -7.07 17.85 -18.54
CA GLN A 592 -7.53 18.00 -19.94
C GLN A 592 -8.76 17.15 -20.25
N TYR A 593 -8.99 16.07 -19.49
CA TYR A 593 -10.05 15.11 -19.77
C TYR A 593 -10.89 14.83 -18.52
N SER A 594 -12.19 14.64 -18.74
CA SER A 594 -13.12 14.31 -17.68
C SER A 594 -12.94 12.84 -17.20
N LEU A 595 -13.45 12.55 -16.02
CA LEU A 595 -13.35 11.22 -15.39
C LEU A 595 -14.00 10.11 -16.23
N TRP A 596 -15.22 10.33 -16.69
CA TRP A 596 -16.03 9.28 -17.33
C TRP A 596 -15.47 8.76 -18.65
N PRO A 597 -15.03 9.60 -19.63
CA PRO A 597 -14.35 9.10 -20.82
C PRO A 597 -13.04 8.39 -20.53
N THR A 598 -12.32 8.81 -19.48
CA THR A 598 -11.05 8.15 -19.10
C THR A 598 -11.33 6.77 -18.50
N LEU A 599 -12.36 6.64 -17.65
CA LEU A 599 -12.79 5.35 -17.10
C LEU A 599 -13.36 4.42 -18.19
N ALA A 600 -14.03 5.00 -19.20
CA ALA A 600 -14.57 4.23 -20.32
C ALA A 600 -13.49 3.49 -21.12
N TRP A 601 -12.26 4.03 -21.23
CA TRP A 601 -11.15 3.31 -21.85
C TRP A 601 -10.76 2.05 -21.06
N PHE A 602 -10.76 2.11 -19.74
CA PHE A 602 -10.50 0.93 -18.91
C PHE A 602 -11.63 -0.09 -19.02
N ALA A 603 -12.88 0.36 -18.92
CA ALA A 603 -14.05 -0.49 -19.14
C ALA A 603 -14.04 -1.14 -20.54
N PHE A 604 -13.62 -0.39 -21.58
CA PHE A 604 -13.50 -0.89 -22.94
C PHE A 604 -12.54 -2.08 -23.04
N LEU A 605 -11.34 -1.97 -22.40
CA LEU A 605 -10.40 -3.11 -22.35
C LEU A 605 -11.04 -4.34 -21.69
N LEU A 606 -11.71 -4.15 -20.54
CA LEU A 606 -12.31 -5.26 -19.78
C LEU A 606 -13.45 -5.92 -20.56
N VAL A 607 -14.33 -5.13 -21.18
CA VAL A 607 -15.44 -5.63 -22.00
C VAL A 607 -14.91 -6.38 -23.23
N LEU A 608 -13.92 -5.83 -23.92
CA LEU A 608 -13.28 -6.52 -25.03
C LEU A 608 -12.65 -7.84 -24.61
N THR A 609 -11.98 -7.87 -23.44
CA THR A 609 -11.38 -9.10 -22.90
C THR A 609 -12.45 -10.16 -22.64
N ALA A 610 -13.56 -9.77 -22.02
CA ALA A 610 -14.67 -10.68 -21.76
C ALA A 610 -15.30 -11.24 -23.05
N LEU A 611 -15.34 -10.45 -24.12
CA LEU A 611 -15.94 -10.87 -25.39
C LEU A 611 -14.99 -11.69 -26.26
N SER A 612 -13.75 -11.23 -26.47
CA SER A 612 -12.83 -11.75 -27.49
C SER A 612 -11.56 -12.39 -26.93
N GLY A 613 -11.41 -12.49 -25.60
CA GLY A 613 -10.18 -12.91 -24.96
C GLY A 613 -9.10 -11.84 -24.92
N PHE A 614 -8.12 -12.02 -24.06
CA PHE A 614 -7.19 -10.95 -23.67
C PHE A 614 -6.30 -10.44 -24.81
N ILE A 615 -5.69 -11.33 -25.59
CA ILE A 615 -4.73 -10.93 -26.62
C ILE A 615 -5.42 -10.17 -27.77
N ILE A 616 -6.60 -10.61 -28.18
CA ILE A 616 -7.38 -9.91 -29.23
C ILE A 616 -7.84 -8.56 -28.69
N ALA A 617 -8.39 -8.55 -27.48
CA ALA A 617 -8.81 -7.32 -26.80
C ALA A 617 -7.65 -6.33 -26.64
N LEU A 618 -6.48 -6.82 -26.23
CA LEU A 618 -5.29 -6.01 -26.05
C LEU A 618 -4.82 -5.39 -27.37
N THR A 619 -4.87 -6.15 -28.46
CA THR A 619 -4.48 -5.66 -29.80
C THR A 619 -5.38 -4.49 -30.23
N VAL A 620 -6.70 -4.66 -30.10
CA VAL A 620 -7.68 -3.63 -30.44
C VAL A 620 -7.58 -2.43 -29.51
N PHE A 621 -7.41 -2.69 -28.21
CA PHE A 621 -7.29 -1.64 -27.20
C PHE A 621 -6.02 -0.80 -27.42
N LEU A 622 -4.84 -1.42 -27.55
CA LEU A 622 -3.58 -0.70 -27.76
C LEU A 622 -3.63 0.13 -29.05
N ALA A 623 -4.09 -0.45 -30.15
CA ALA A 623 -4.21 0.27 -31.42
C ALA A 623 -5.16 1.48 -31.32
N SER A 624 -6.35 1.29 -30.72
CA SER A 624 -7.33 2.36 -30.54
C SER A 624 -6.85 3.42 -29.57
N PHE A 625 -6.32 3.01 -28.42
CA PHE A 625 -5.85 3.95 -27.39
C PHE A 625 -4.67 4.80 -27.88
N MET A 626 -3.66 4.17 -28.52
CA MET A 626 -2.51 4.87 -29.08
C MET A 626 -2.89 5.83 -30.20
N ARG A 627 -3.87 5.45 -31.03
CA ARG A 627 -4.33 6.28 -32.14
C ARG A 627 -5.19 7.45 -31.69
N TYR A 628 -6.22 7.18 -30.86
CA TYR A 628 -7.24 8.18 -30.54
C TYR A 628 -6.94 8.95 -29.26
N ARG A 629 -6.39 8.29 -28.23
CA ARG A 629 -6.13 8.93 -26.94
C ARG A 629 -4.71 9.51 -26.83
N ALA A 630 -3.69 8.75 -27.26
CA ALA A 630 -2.31 9.22 -27.30
C ALA A 630 -1.98 10.04 -28.55
N GLN A 631 -2.87 10.06 -29.56
CA GLN A 631 -2.78 10.83 -30.80
C GLN A 631 -1.51 10.53 -31.63
N LEU A 632 -1.07 9.28 -31.67
CA LEU A 632 0.08 8.85 -32.46
C LEU A 632 -0.29 8.64 -33.94
N GLY A 633 0.71 8.81 -34.82
CA GLY A 633 0.59 8.39 -36.24
C GLY A 633 0.49 6.87 -36.35
N TRP A 634 -0.11 6.37 -37.45
CA TRP A 634 -0.37 4.93 -37.66
C TRP A 634 0.86 4.04 -37.52
N LEU A 635 2.03 4.48 -37.99
CA LEU A 635 3.28 3.71 -37.91
C LEU A 635 3.74 3.55 -36.45
N MET A 636 3.71 4.62 -35.66
CA MET A 636 4.05 4.57 -34.23
C MET A 636 3.00 3.80 -33.43
N THR A 637 1.72 3.92 -33.78
CA THR A 637 0.65 3.12 -33.18
C THR A 637 0.93 1.62 -33.39
N GLY A 638 1.25 1.21 -34.62
CA GLY A 638 1.61 -0.19 -34.91
C GLY A 638 2.83 -0.64 -34.12
N PHE A 639 3.89 0.17 -34.08
CA PHE A 639 5.11 -0.16 -33.35
C PHE A 639 4.86 -0.36 -31.85
N TYR A 640 4.21 0.59 -31.17
CA TYR A 640 3.96 0.46 -29.72
C TYR A 640 2.95 -0.64 -29.39
N SER A 641 1.94 -0.86 -30.26
CA SER A 641 1.00 -1.97 -30.07
C SER A 641 1.70 -3.33 -30.21
N ALA A 642 2.55 -3.49 -31.22
CA ALA A 642 3.34 -4.70 -31.39
C ALA A 642 4.31 -4.92 -30.22
N LEU A 643 4.97 -3.86 -29.74
CA LEU A 643 5.85 -3.93 -28.57
C LEU A 643 5.10 -4.42 -27.33
N GLY A 644 3.90 -3.90 -27.08
CA GLY A 644 3.06 -4.31 -25.93
C GLY A 644 2.64 -5.78 -26.03
N ILE A 645 2.23 -6.22 -27.21
CA ILE A 645 1.82 -7.62 -27.43
C ILE A 645 3.02 -8.55 -27.24
N VAL A 646 4.17 -8.25 -27.86
CA VAL A 646 5.40 -9.05 -27.70
C VAL A 646 5.84 -9.12 -26.25
N PHE A 647 5.77 -8.00 -25.53
CA PHE A 647 6.08 -7.96 -24.11
C PHE A 647 5.16 -8.88 -23.30
N MET A 648 3.84 -8.86 -23.56
CA MET A 648 2.90 -9.72 -22.84
C MET A 648 3.08 -11.19 -23.17
N LEU A 649 3.31 -11.53 -24.45
CA LEU A 649 3.61 -12.90 -24.86
C LEU A 649 4.88 -13.41 -24.19
N PHE A 650 5.92 -12.58 -24.13
CA PHE A 650 7.17 -12.91 -23.44
C PHE A 650 6.95 -13.10 -21.93
N MET A 651 6.20 -12.22 -21.29
CA MET A 651 5.88 -12.33 -19.86
C MET A 651 5.07 -13.59 -19.56
N ALA A 652 4.03 -13.89 -20.33
CA ALA A 652 3.21 -15.09 -20.14
C ALA A 652 4.04 -16.37 -20.36
N TRP A 653 4.90 -16.39 -21.38
CA TRP A 653 5.81 -17.50 -21.64
C TRP A 653 6.83 -17.69 -20.51
N LEU A 654 7.47 -16.58 -20.04
CA LEU A 654 8.46 -16.60 -18.96
C LEU A 654 7.86 -17.12 -17.65
N LEU A 655 6.63 -16.72 -17.37
CA LEU A 655 5.93 -17.04 -16.11
C LEU A 655 5.10 -18.33 -16.23
N ASN A 656 5.09 -18.95 -17.42
CA ASN A 656 4.27 -20.12 -17.73
C ASN A 656 2.79 -19.91 -17.33
N ARG A 657 2.20 -18.82 -17.81
CA ARG A 657 0.83 -18.40 -17.50
C ARG A 657 0.00 -18.22 -18.75
N ASP A 658 -1.28 -18.62 -18.65
CA ASP A 658 -2.26 -18.47 -19.72
C ASP A 658 -2.95 -17.11 -19.69
N PHE A 659 -3.54 -16.72 -20.82
CA PHE A 659 -4.29 -15.48 -20.94
C PHE A 659 -5.78 -15.69 -20.61
N PRO A 660 -6.49 -14.62 -20.16
CA PRO A 660 -7.93 -14.67 -19.97
C PRO A 660 -8.64 -15.07 -21.27
N PRO A 661 -9.37 -16.19 -21.28
CA PRO A 661 -10.26 -16.51 -22.39
C PRO A 661 -11.48 -15.58 -22.37
N GLY A 662 -12.08 -15.33 -23.54
CA GLY A 662 -13.34 -14.62 -23.67
C GLY A 662 -14.46 -15.54 -24.13
N LEU A 663 -15.66 -14.98 -24.35
CA LEU A 663 -16.81 -15.73 -24.88
C LEU A 663 -16.52 -16.32 -26.25
N LEU A 664 -15.65 -15.71 -27.06
CA LEU A 664 -15.28 -16.22 -28.36
C LEU A 664 -14.59 -17.58 -28.27
N GLN A 665 -13.71 -17.78 -27.27
CA GLN A 665 -12.97 -19.01 -27.07
C GLN A 665 -13.86 -20.16 -26.55
N SER A 666 -15.02 -19.85 -25.95
CA SER A 666 -15.99 -20.90 -25.60
C SER A 666 -16.68 -21.55 -26.79
N HIS A 667 -16.59 -20.92 -27.98
CA HIS A 667 -17.19 -21.40 -29.21
C HIS A 667 -16.17 -21.90 -30.25
N PHE A 668 -14.91 -21.51 -30.10
CA PHE A 668 -13.83 -21.84 -31.04
C PHE A 668 -12.60 -22.29 -30.27
N ASP A 669 -12.09 -23.50 -30.53
CA ASP A 669 -10.80 -23.97 -30.00
C ASP A 669 -9.67 -23.23 -30.73
N LEU A 670 -9.17 -22.17 -30.12
CA LEU A 670 -8.07 -21.37 -30.63
C LEU A 670 -6.74 -21.85 -30.03
N PRO A 671 -5.66 -21.91 -30.81
CA PRO A 671 -4.36 -22.28 -30.28
C PRO A 671 -3.79 -21.14 -29.38
N TRP A 672 -2.93 -21.51 -28.44
CA TRP A 672 -2.12 -20.51 -27.71
C TRP A 672 -1.43 -19.54 -28.69
N PRO A 673 -1.40 -18.24 -28.44
CA PRO A 673 -1.79 -17.50 -27.24
C PRO A 673 -3.24 -16.98 -27.21
N PHE A 674 -4.11 -17.49 -28.06
CA PHE A 674 -5.49 -17.02 -28.18
C PHE A 674 -6.48 -17.85 -27.34
N THR A 675 -5.97 -18.82 -26.62
CA THR A 675 -6.74 -19.67 -25.67
C THR A 675 -7.01 -18.96 -24.38
#